data_cae09a0aecebbd9ec08552710e76d200
#
_entry.id   cae09a0aecebbd9ec08552710e76d200
#
_cell.length_a   1.000
_cell.length_b   1.000
_cell.length_c   1.000
_cell.angle_alpha   90.00
_cell.angle_beta   90.00
_cell.angle_gamma   90.00
#
_symmetry.space_group_name_H-M   'P 1'
#
loop_
_entity.id
_entity.type
_entity.pdbx_description
1 polymer ?
#
loop_
_entity_poly.entity_id
_entity_poly.type
_entity_poly.pdbx_seq_one_letter_code
_entity_poly.pdbx_strand_id
1 'polypeptide(L)'
;PEKGTAAAVYPEPVHYETESGWEEIDNRLEVVSKDGKECYQNKASDLQVCFAKQTGENTLVSMEKDGKKVSWTMEENVVLGRSARQARTGKSSFQILTEEEFPKDPEELYEETWRKDIPEDEPAEGSGDETGDEVSILPPASEDTQADGGSEDMPEVKEIQQKMGVKHLTSEGMYEEILPGVDLHYTIQSQRLKENIRLKTAQAAEQELIFHLRYTDMEMKKEEDGSLGLYSENQRIFWFHKPYMYDAKGCVSQNVELVMETEEGGCKVTVSAEKEWLLAEDRSYPVIIDPMTETSKTKTNIEDTYIFTGGTDSSADPSSVYAYGSFVAGKSTALGNCRSLLRFRNLPDIGKGSILYAATMYLWQYEYSSYGIAKLPLVANEILNNWTEKDVRWHNQPSVSGNVLDYKEVGQVQNGNTITITPIGFDVTRLVRQWYNTGNNYGIMLRGMYENESDLTKTAFARFYASDYPKISTDQFPSGVFYYRNVNGLEDYQSYHEQSAGRAGNGHTNDFTGNQVWIHEDAVTTGGAMQAEISHVYNSSEAGTNLGQGYGWRLSCVQRLDTTGIKEYPYVYTDEDGTKHYFYKDTNDGNKLKDEDGLGLVITVESGYDDSYARTMETKDRVRYCFGKDGYLRFVRDLDENQIKYVYQTVSGKQVISYVEDSSGARLEIQYETAGNTVRVSAVKDMA
;
A
#
# COMPACT_ATOMS: atom_id res chain seq x y z
N PRO A 1 1.19 4.24 -17.14
CA PRO A 1 2.22 5.12 -16.63
C PRO A 1 3.56 4.68 -17.16
N GLU A 2 4.22 5.60 -17.77
CA GLU A 2 5.35 5.47 -18.69
C GLU A 2 6.72 5.52 -17.98
N LYS A 3 6.76 5.10 -16.73
CA LYS A 3 7.96 5.20 -15.88
C LYS A 3 8.11 3.85 -15.21
N GLY A 4 9.26 3.26 -15.22
CA GLY A 4 9.57 1.93 -14.72
C GLY A 4 8.54 1.37 -13.74
N THR A 5 8.23 0.11 -13.79
CA THR A 5 7.10 -0.44 -13.03
C THR A 5 7.45 -0.45 -11.55
N ALA A 6 6.72 0.35 -10.76
CA ALA A 6 6.78 0.30 -9.31
C ALA A 6 5.45 -0.22 -8.79
N ALA A 7 5.49 -1.18 -7.89
CA ALA A 7 4.33 -1.63 -7.14
C ALA A 7 4.45 -1.17 -5.70
N ALA A 8 3.41 -0.57 -5.17
CA ALA A 8 3.30 -0.23 -3.76
C ALA A 8 2.33 -1.19 -3.09
N VAL A 9 2.69 -1.66 -1.92
CA VAL A 9 1.87 -2.54 -1.09
C VAL A 9 1.40 -1.77 0.11
N TYR A 10 0.09 -1.77 0.31
CA TYR A 10 -0.57 -1.12 1.43
C TYR A 10 -1.20 -2.16 2.36
N PRO A 11 -1.43 -1.84 3.65
CA PRO A 11 -2.08 -2.75 4.58
C PRO A 11 -3.50 -3.08 4.14
N GLU A 12 -4.19 -2.12 3.53
CA GLU A 12 -5.59 -2.23 3.14
C GLU A 12 -5.79 -2.01 1.64
N PRO A 13 -6.91 -2.48 1.07
CA PRO A 13 -7.27 -2.18 -0.30
C PRO A 13 -7.34 -0.67 -0.55
N VAL A 14 -6.72 -0.21 -1.61
CA VAL A 14 -6.77 1.20 -2.08
C VAL A 14 -7.57 1.34 -3.37
N HIS A 15 -7.90 0.22 -4.02
CA HIS A 15 -8.71 0.11 -5.22
C HIS A 15 -9.77 -0.97 -5.06
N TYR A 16 -10.83 -0.89 -5.83
CA TYR A 16 -11.86 -1.92 -5.95
C TYR A 16 -12.18 -2.19 -7.42
N GLU A 17 -12.64 -3.40 -7.70
CA GLU A 17 -12.93 -3.85 -9.07
C GLU A 17 -14.36 -3.45 -9.47
N THR A 18 -14.49 -2.87 -10.67
CA THR A 18 -15.76 -2.55 -11.32
C THR A 18 -15.86 -3.26 -12.68
N GLU A 19 -17.01 -3.22 -13.34
CA GLU A 19 -17.16 -3.73 -14.70
C GLU A 19 -16.24 -3.03 -15.73
N SER A 20 -15.81 -1.81 -15.43
CA SER A 20 -14.91 -1.01 -16.27
C SER A 20 -13.42 -1.20 -15.93
N GLY A 21 -13.10 -1.94 -14.87
CA GLY A 21 -11.74 -2.16 -14.37
C GLY A 21 -11.56 -1.71 -12.93
N TRP A 22 -10.32 -1.46 -12.52
CA TRP A 22 -9.99 -1.04 -11.18
C TRP A 22 -10.20 0.47 -11.00
N GLU A 23 -10.89 0.85 -9.93
CA GLU A 23 -11.13 2.24 -9.53
C GLU A 23 -10.58 2.50 -8.11
N GLU A 24 -10.21 3.76 -7.84
CA GLU A 24 -9.71 4.17 -6.52
C GLU A 24 -10.84 4.20 -5.50
N ILE A 25 -10.56 3.79 -4.26
CA ILE A 25 -11.47 3.95 -3.13
C ILE A 25 -11.47 5.43 -2.73
N ASP A 26 -12.66 6.02 -2.67
CA ASP A 26 -12.90 7.39 -2.19
C ASP A 26 -14.01 7.35 -1.13
N ASN A 27 -13.62 7.38 0.13
CA ASN A 27 -14.54 7.33 1.26
C ASN A 27 -15.07 8.69 1.70
N ARG A 28 -14.80 9.78 0.98
CA ARG A 28 -15.43 11.08 1.28
C ARG A 28 -16.94 10.96 1.29
N LEU A 29 -17.54 11.53 2.32
CA LEU A 29 -18.98 11.47 2.53
C LEU A 29 -19.71 12.53 1.68
N GLU A 30 -20.65 12.07 0.85
CA GLU A 30 -21.50 12.90 0.03
C GLU A 30 -22.98 12.71 0.39
N VAL A 31 -23.79 13.75 0.19
CA VAL A 31 -25.23 13.64 0.40
C VAL A 31 -25.86 12.91 -0.77
N VAL A 32 -26.50 11.79 -0.48
CA VAL A 32 -27.27 11.02 -1.47
C VAL A 32 -28.72 10.87 -1.04
N SER A 33 -29.63 10.67 -2.00
CA SER A 33 -31.04 10.39 -1.73
C SER A 33 -31.33 8.92 -2.01
N LYS A 34 -31.69 8.15 -0.97
CA LYS A 34 -32.13 6.75 -1.07
C LYS A 34 -33.57 6.63 -0.54
N ASP A 35 -34.46 6.05 -1.33
CA ASP A 35 -35.87 5.86 -0.96
C ASP A 35 -36.60 7.15 -0.50
N GLY A 36 -36.20 8.29 -1.10
CA GLY A 36 -36.76 9.61 -0.77
C GLY A 36 -36.24 10.23 0.53
N LYS A 37 -35.19 9.65 1.13
CA LYS A 37 -34.49 10.18 2.30
C LYS A 37 -33.06 10.52 1.95
N GLU A 38 -32.54 11.59 2.54
CA GLU A 38 -31.15 11.99 2.37
C GLU A 38 -30.29 11.35 3.45
N CYS A 39 -29.13 10.81 3.05
CA CYS A 39 -28.11 10.30 3.94
C CYS A 39 -26.71 10.71 3.47
N TYR A 40 -25.72 10.59 4.34
CA TYR A 40 -24.30 10.70 3.98
C TYR A 40 -23.77 9.35 3.58
N GLN A 41 -23.21 9.23 2.37
CA GLN A 41 -22.64 7.99 1.84
C GLN A 41 -21.24 8.22 1.33
N ASN A 42 -20.36 7.24 1.49
CA ASN A 42 -19.04 7.27 0.87
C ASN A 42 -19.15 7.22 -0.66
N LYS A 43 -18.29 8.00 -1.32
CA LYS A 43 -18.40 8.34 -2.74
C LYS A 43 -18.14 7.19 -3.67
N ALA A 44 -17.02 6.45 -3.46
CA ALA A 44 -16.59 5.37 -4.36
C ALA A 44 -15.87 4.27 -3.57
N SER A 45 -16.51 3.12 -3.46
CA SER A 45 -15.99 1.91 -2.82
C SER A 45 -16.92 0.75 -3.14
N ASP A 46 -16.43 -0.48 -3.13
CA ASP A 46 -17.28 -1.67 -3.17
C ASP A 46 -17.96 -1.95 -1.82
N LEU A 47 -17.49 -1.35 -0.72
CA LEU A 47 -18.21 -1.24 0.53
C LEU A 47 -18.93 0.10 0.58
N GLN A 48 -20.25 0.09 0.41
CA GLN A 48 -21.09 1.27 0.52
C GLN A 48 -21.55 1.43 1.98
N VAL A 49 -21.21 2.55 2.61
CA VAL A 49 -21.65 2.90 3.97
C VAL A 49 -22.51 4.15 3.91
N CYS A 50 -23.68 4.12 4.56
CA CYS A 50 -24.62 5.22 4.56
C CYS A 50 -25.04 5.56 5.99
N PHE A 51 -24.94 6.83 6.38
CA PHE A 51 -25.33 7.37 7.68
C PHE A 51 -26.59 8.25 7.53
N ALA A 52 -27.61 8.01 8.33
CA ALA A 52 -28.78 8.88 8.39
C ALA A 52 -28.38 10.29 8.83
N LYS A 53 -28.97 11.33 8.24
CA LYS A 53 -28.69 12.71 8.65
C LYS A 53 -29.13 13.02 10.08
N GLN A 54 -30.13 12.30 10.58
CA GLN A 54 -30.70 12.49 11.91
C GLN A 54 -31.14 11.16 12.51
N THR A 55 -31.04 11.03 13.84
CA THR A 55 -31.63 9.92 14.58
C THR A 55 -33.15 9.93 14.53
N GLY A 56 -33.79 8.79 14.90
CA GLY A 56 -35.25 8.62 14.81
C GLY A 56 -35.76 8.28 13.43
N GLU A 57 -34.89 7.98 12.48
CA GLU A 57 -35.19 7.30 11.23
C GLU A 57 -35.14 5.77 11.42
N ASN A 58 -35.78 5.01 10.49
CA ASN A 58 -35.81 3.53 10.62
C ASN A 58 -34.43 2.86 10.47
N THR A 59 -33.42 3.61 10.05
CA THR A 59 -32.05 3.14 9.86
C THR A 59 -31.10 4.25 10.29
N LEU A 60 -30.15 3.94 11.18
CA LEU A 60 -29.10 4.86 11.59
C LEU A 60 -27.88 4.73 10.66
N VAL A 61 -27.44 3.50 10.48
CA VAL A 61 -26.31 3.14 9.60
C VAL A 61 -26.71 1.97 8.71
N SER A 62 -26.22 1.94 7.50
CA SER A 62 -26.31 0.77 6.64
C SER A 62 -25.00 0.52 5.89
N MET A 63 -24.65 -0.73 5.74
CA MET A 63 -23.52 -1.21 4.94
C MET A 63 -24.02 -2.14 3.83
N GLU A 64 -23.44 -1.99 2.65
CA GLU A 64 -23.76 -2.84 1.50
C GLU A 64 -22.46 -3.28 0.81
N LYS A 65 -22.34 -4.58 0.55
CA LYS A 65 -21.22 -5.21 -0.14
C LYS A 65 -21.73 -6.39 -0.98
N ASP A 66 -21.29 -6.49 -2.25
CA ASP A 66 -21.67 -7.59 -3.15
C ASP A 66 -23.20 -7.80 -3.24
N GLY A 67 -24.00 -6.71 -3.21
CA GLY A 67 -25.47 -6.76 -3.22
C GLY A 67 -26.10 -7.27 -1.92
N LYS A 68 -25.32 -7.49 -0.86
CA LYS A 68 -25.80 -7.86 0.48
C LYS A 68 -25.76 -6.64 1.39
N LYS A 69 -26.88 -6.41 2.10
CA LYS A 69 -27.07 -5.23 2.93
C LYS A 69 -27.37 -5.60 4.37
N VAL A 70 -26.69 -4.92 5.29
CA VAL A 70 -27.02 -4.90 6.71
C VAL A 70 -27.27 -3.46 7.14
N SER A 71 -28.21 -3.23 8.03
CA SER A 71 -28.48 -1.90 8.59
C SER A 71 -28.88 -2.03 10.06
N TRP A 72 -28.64 -0.96 10.81
CA TRP A 72 -29.01 -0.97 12.23
C TRP A 72 -29.52 0.39 12.72
N THR A 73 -30.23 0.29 13.83
CA THR A 73 -30.68 1.41 14.66
C THR A 73 -30.28 1.15 16.09
N MET A 74 -30.13 2.19 16.89
CA MET A 74 -29.97 2.08 18.33
C MET A 74 -31.32 2.27 19.04
N GLU A 75 -31.63 1.46 20.05
CA GLU A 75 -32.85 1.59 20.85
C GLU A 75 -32.80 2.84 21.72
N GLU A 76 -33.84 3.67 21.66
CA GLU A 76 -33.99 4.80 22.57
C GLU A 76 -34.51 4.30 23.92
N ASN A 77 -33.68 4.25 24.96
CA ASN A 77 -34.06 3.83 26.27
C ASN A 77 -35.02 4.83 26.92
N VAL A 78 -36.28 4.44 27.11
CA VAL A 78 -37.23 5.17 27.97
C VAL A 78 -36.93 4.83 29.43
N VAL A 79 -36.18 5.68 30.12
CA VAL A 79 -35.95 5.53 31.57
C VAL A 79 -37.29 5.61 32.29
N LEU A 80 -37.85 4.45 32.70
CA LEU A 80 -38.99 4.32 33.56
C LEU A 80 -38.59 4.69 35.01
N GLY A 81 -38.66 5.98 35.38
CA GLY A 81 -38.53 6.34 36.79
C GLY A 81 -38.16 7.80 37.10
N ARG A 82 -39.17 8.61 37.35
CA ARG A 82 -39.16 9.91 38.04
C ARG A 82 -38.48 11.10 37.33
N SER A 83 -39.33 12.01 36.91
CA SER A 83 -39.09 13.38 36.40
C SER A 83 -38.87 13.48 34.91
N ALA A 84 -39.80 13.01 34.11
CA ALA A 84 -39.96 13.36 32.69
C ALA A 84 -40.33 14.84 32.49
N ARG A 85 -39.45 15.77 32.88
CA ARG A 85 -39.68 17.22 32.59
C ARG A 85 -38.45 17.97 32.07
N GLN A 86 -37.49 17.27 31.49
CA GLN A 86 -36.42 17.90 30.64
C GLN A 86 -35.66 16.87 29.79
N ALA A 87 -36.26 15.77 29.36
CA ALA A 87 -35.74 15.03 28.21
C ALA A 87 -35.98 15.94 26.98
N ARG A 88 -34.96 16.62 26.52
CA ARG A 88 -34.95 17.19 25.17
C ARG A 88 -35.03 16.00 24.22
N THR A 89 -36.18 15.75 23.63
CA THR A 89 -36.37 14.92 22.43
C THR A 89 -35.78 15.68 21.23
N GLY A 90 -34.49 15.99 21.28
CA GLY A 90 -33.75 16.54 20.17
C GLY A 90 -33.15 15.38 19.41
N LYS A 91 -33.56 15.20 18.15
CA LYS A 91 -32.90 14.28 17.24
C LYS A 91 -31.43 14.67 17.13
N SER A 92 -30.52 13.72 17.35
CA SER A 92 -29.10 13.90 17.07
C SER A 92 -28.89 13.92 15.55
N SER A 93 -28.03 14.83 15.06
CA SER A 93 -27.68 14.94 13.68
C SER A 93 -26.28 14.38 13.46
N PHE A 94 -26.07 13.69 12.33
CA PHE A 94 -24.74 13.23 11.95
C PHE A 94 -23.85 14.42 11.58
N GLN A 95 -22.68 14.49 12.17
CA GLN A 95 -21.68 15.52 11.92
C GLN A 95 -20.46 14.85 11.28
N ILE A 96 -20.03 15.34 10.12
CA ILE A 96 -18.75 14.94 9.51
C ILE A 96 -17.65 15.64 10.27
N LEU A 97 -16.65 14.89 10.76
CA LEU A 97 -15.54 15.44 11.55
C LEU A 97 -14.37 15.85 10.64
N THR A 98 -13.62 16.85 11.09
CA THR A 98 -12.33 17.23 10.54
C THR A 98 -11.21 16.60 11.37
N GLU A 99 -9.99 16.49 10.82
CA GLU A 99 -8.85 15.85 11.50
C GLU A 99 -8.55 16.42 12.91
N GLU A 100 -8.92 17.67 13.20
CA GLU A 100 -8.69 18.32 14.50
C GLU A 100 -9.73 17.91 15.58
N GLU A 101 -10.84 17.30 15.18
CA GLU A 101 -11.99 17.00 16.05
C GLU A 101 -12.02 15.53 16.51
N PHE A 102 -11.04 14.70 16.12
CA PHE A 102 -11.03 13.28 16.40
C PHE A 102 -10.83 12.98 17.89
N PRO A 103 -11.59 12.03 18.47
CA PRO A 103 -11.33 11.56 19.82
C PRO A 103 -9.98 10.84 19.88
N LYS A 104 -9.22 11.08 20.93
CA LYS A 104 -7.92 10.41 21.16
C LYS A 104 -8.16 8.92 21.48
N ASP A 105 -7.32 8.06 20.92
CA ASP A 105 -7.35 6.64 21.21
C ASP A 105 -6.59 6.26 22.52
N PRO A 106 -6.62 4.99 22.93
CA PRO A 106 -5.98 4.56 24.18
C PRO A 106 -4.48 4.84 24.22
N GLU A 107 -3.79 4.71 23.08
CA GLU A 107 -2.33 4.93 23.02
C GLU A 107 -1.98 6.40 23.18
N GLU A 108 -2.68 7.30 22.49
CA GLU A 108 -2.49 8.73 22.68
C GLU A 108 -2.80 9.18 24.10
N LEU A 109 -3.84 8.63 24.71
CA LEU A 109 -4.23 8.93 26.09
C LEU A 109 -3.23 8.37 27.10
N TYR A 110 -2.74 7.14 26.88
CA TYR A 110 -1.69 6.50 27.68
C TYR A 110 -0.38 7.28 27.61
N GLU A 111 0.02 7.72 26.41
CA GLU A 111 1.21 8.52 26.19
C GLU A 111 1.13 9.89 26.90
N GLU A 112 0.00 10.58 26.82
CA GLU A 112 -0.17 11.87 27.52
C GLU A 112 -0.07 11.72 29.06
N THR A 113 -0.59 10.63 29.59
CA THR A 113 -0.52 10.36 31.02
C THR A 113 0.91 10.03 31.43
N TRP A 114 1.60 9.23 30.61
CA TRP A 114 2.97 8.81 30.85
C TRP A 114 3.99 9.95 30.75
N ARG A 115 3.80 10.87 29.80
CA ARG A 115 4.64 12.08 29.67
C ARG A 115 4.55 13.02 30.86
N LYS A 116 3.42 13.04 31.57
CA LYS A 116 3.24 13.87 32.78
C LYS A 116 3.97 13.32 34.00
N ASP A 117 4.28 12.04 34.02
CA ASP A 117 4.95 11.37 35.14
C ASP A 117 6.47 11.27 34.97
N ILE A 118 7.04 11.68 33.83
CA ILE A 118 8.48 11.82 33.65
C ILE A 118 8.89 13.20 34.18
N PRO A 119 9.75 13.29 35.23
CA PRO A 119 10.27 14.59 35.68
C PRO A 119 11.01 15.28 34.52
N GLU A 120 10.70 16.54 34.30
CA GLU A 120 11.51 17.41 33.40
C GLU A 120 12.88 17.61 34.06
N ASP A 121 13.87 16.79 33.70
CA ASP A 121 15.26 17.04 34.12
C ASP A 121 15.82 18.18 33.29
N GLU A 122 16.26 19.24 34.01
CA GLU A 122 17.01 20.33 33.41
C GLU A 122 18.29 19.81 32.73
N PRO A 123 18.72 20.38 31.60
CA PRO A 123 19.91 19.93 30.90
C PRO A 123 21.14 20.16 31.76
N ALA A 124 21.81 19.09 32.16
CA ALA A 124 23.09 19.17 32.87
C ALA A 124 24.15 19.84 31.98
N GLU A 125 24.67 20.98 32.41
CA GLU A 125 25.82 21.65 31.79
C GLU A 125 27.03 20.71 31.79
N GLY A 126 27.65 20.58 30.63
CA GLY A 126 28.75 19.66 30.38
C GLY A 126 30.01 19.98 31.18
N SER A 127 30.63 18.97 31.75
CA SER A 127 32.06 18.96 32.05
C SER A 127 32.67 17.80 31.25
N GLY A 128 33.49 18.16 30.25
CA GLY A 128 34.28 17.18 29.52
C GLY A 128 35.33 16.53 30.39
N ASP A 129 35.52 15.25 30.20
CA ASP A 129 36.85 14.63 30.30
C ASP A 129 36.96 13.47 29.34
N GLU A 130 37.93 13.55 28.45
CA GLU A 130 38.29 12.52 27.50
C GLU A 130 39.11 11.46 28.23
N THR A 131 38.71 10.20 28.15
CA THR A 131 39.60 9.03 27.93
C THR A 131 38.84 7.74 28.19
N GLY A 132 38.71 6.88 27.19
CA GLY A 132 38.17 5.53 27.32
C GLY A 132 38.01 4.87 25.96
N ASP A 133 38.86 3.88 25.70
CA ASP A 133 38.94 3.09 24.47
C ASP A 133 37.55 2.68 23.92
N GLU A 134 37.18 3.19 22.79
CA GLU A 134 36.05 2.72 21.99
C GLU A 134 36.38 1.33 21.41
N VAL A 135 35.80 0.31 21.99
CA VAL A 135 35.66 -0.98 21.30
C VAL A 135 34.52 -0.81 20.28
N SER A 136 34.92 -0.54 19.06
CA SER A 136 34.01 -0.54 17.90
C SER A 136 33.47 -1.95 17.70
N ILE A 137 32.19 -2.18 18.07
CA ILE A 137 31.43 -3.37 17.72
C ILE A 137 30.66 -3.05 16.43
N LEU A 138 31.37 -2.70 15.38
CA LEU A 138 30.84 -2.81 14.03
C LEU A 138 31.10 -4.26 13.59
N PRO A 139 30.12 -4.94 13.00
CA PRO A 139 30.39 -6.22 12.35
C PRO A 139 31.42 -5.98 11.25
N PRO A 140 32.38 -6.92 11.02
CA PRO A 140 33.34 -6.76 9.97
C PRO A 140 32.63 -6.55 8.64
N ALA A 141 32.98 -5.48 7.95
CA ALA A 141 32.55 -5.25 6.61
C ALA A 141 32.89 -6.47 5.77
N SER A 142 31.92 -7.18 5.26
CA SER A 142 32.16 -8.21 4.25
C SER A 142 32.67 -7.48 3.01
N GLU A 143 33.81 -7.87 2.51
CA GLU A 143 34.53 -7.24 1.38
C GLU A 143 33.80 -7.32 0.03
N ASP A 144 32.52 -7.68 0.00
CA ASP A 144 31.70 -7.84 -1.22
C ASP A 144 30.41 -7.01 -1.27
N THR A 145 30.33 -5.92 -0.55
CA THR A 145 29.22 -4.96 -0.70
C THR A 145 29.74 -3.53 -0.85
N GLN A 146 30.38 -3.24 -1.97
CA GLN A 146 30.25 -1.92 -2.57
C GLN A 146 28.89 -1.85 -3.27
N ALA A 147 27.83 -1.87 -2.50
CA ALA A 147 26.56 -1.27 -2.87
C ALA A 147 26.48 0.10 -2.20
N ASP A 148 27.34 0.99 -2.67
CA ASP A 148 27.15 2.42 -2.50
C ASP A 148 26.06 2.82 -3.48
N GLY A 149 24.85 2.96 -3.01
CA GLY A 149 23.66 3.29 -3.81
C GLY A 149 22.44 3.24 -2.92
N GLY A 150 22.52 4.02 -1.87
CA GLY A 150 21.58 3.99 -0.79
C GLY A 150 20.18 4.43 -1.18
N SER A 151 19.32 4.19 -0.26
CA SER A 151 17.95 4.66 -0.13
C SER A 151 17.73 6.17 -0.38
N GLU A 152 18.77 6.98 -0.52
CA GLU A 152 18.67 8.42 -0.80
C GLU A 152 18.18 8.73 -2.23
N ASP A 153 18.36 7.81 -3.17
CA ASP A 153 18.01 8.00 -4.59
C ASP A 153 16.66 7.40 -5.00
N MET A 154 15.97 6.72 -4.08
CA MET A 154 14.62 6.17 -4.35
C MET A 154 13.57 7.27 -4.23
N PRO A 155 12.54 7.30 -5.10
CA PRO A 155 11.44 8.23 -4.96
C PRO A 155 10.81 8.10 -3.57
N GLU A 156 10.55 9.22 -2.91
CA GLU A 156 9.86 9.19 -1.61
C GLU A 156 8.49 8.53 -1.75
N VAL A 157 8.07 7.77 -0.74
CA VAL A 157 6.75 7.11 -0.72
C VAL A 157 5.64 8.11 -1.00
N LYS A 158 5.72 9.34 -0.48
CA LYS A 158 4.77 10.42 -0.77
C LYS A 158 4.62 10.72 -2.26
N GLU A 159 5.72 10.73 -3.02
CA GLU A 159 5.65 10.92 -4.47
C GLU A 159 4.94 9.78 -5.18
N ILE A 160 5.20 8.54 -4.75
CA ILE A 160 4.54 7.35 -5.29
C ILE A 160 3.06 7.37 -4.94
N GLN A 161 2.71 7.63 -3.69
CA GLN A 161 1.33 7.74 -3.22
C GLN A 161 0.55 8.85 -3.94
N GLN A 162 1.17 10.03 -4.14
CA GLN A 162 0.56 11.11 -4.93
C GLN A 162 0.34 10.71 -6.39
N LYS A 163 1.27 9.96 -6.98
CA LYS A 163 1.16 9.46 -8.36
C LYS A 163 0.14 8.32 -8.49
N MET A 164 -0.04 7.53 -7.45
CA MET A 164 -1.01 6.43 -7.40
C MET A 164 -2.41 6.88 -7.00
N GLY A 165 -2.61 8.16 -6.68
CA GLY A 165 -3.93 8.71 -6.37
C GLY A 165 -4.51 8.28 -5.02
N VAL A 166 -3.73 7.62 -4.15
CA VAL A 166 -4.19 7.13 -2.84
C VAL A 166 -4.54 8.33 -1.95
N LYS A 167 -5.80 8.76 -2.04
CA LYS A 167 -6.36 9.87 -1.26
C LYS A 167 -7.73 9.46 -0.76
N HIS A 168 -8.13 10.03 0.37
CA HIS A 168 -9.50 9.88 0.87
C HIS A 168 -9.93 8.43 1.21
N LEU A 169 -8.99 7.59 1.68
CA LEU A 169 -9.33 6.25 2.17
C LEU A 169 -10.11 6.27 3.48
N THR A 170 -10.05 7.37 4.22
CA THR A 170 -10.67 7.53 5.55
C THR A 170 -11.68 8.66 5.54
N SER A 171 -12.80 8.48 6.24
CA SER A 171 -13.75 9.54 6.59
C SER A 171 -14.37 9.26 7.94
N GLU A 172 -14.61 10.31 8.71
CA GLU A 172 -15.15 10.20 10.06
C GLU A 172 -16.38 11.06 10.26
N GLY A 173 -17.22 10.63 11.19
CA GLY A 173 -18.38 11.39 11.61
C GLY A 173 -19.01 10.81 12.87
N MET A 174 -19.88 11.58 13.50
CA MET A 174 -20.49 11.18 14.77
C MET A 174 -21.92 11.63 14.94
N TYR A 175 -22.64 10.91 15.77
CA TYR A 175 -23.90 11.33 16.39
C TYR A 175 -23.62 11.68 17.85
N GLU A 176 -23.74 12.95 18.21
CA GLU A 176 -23.60 13.38 19.60
C GLU A 176 -24.88 13.14 20.39
N GLU A 177 -24.75 12.78 21.66
CA GLU A 177 -25.88 12.63 22.59
C GLU A 177 -27.02 11.74 22.02
N ILE A 178 -26.64 10.60 21.39
CA ILE A 178 -27.66 9.66 20.86
C ILE A 178 -28.50 9.06 22.00
N LEU A 179 -27.85 8.81 23.14
CA LEU A 179 -28.47 8.64 24.45
C LEU A 179 -27.82 9.64 25.43
N PRO A 180 -28.44 9.95 26.57
CA PRO A 180 -27.87 10.88 27.53
C PRO A 180 -26.42 10.52 27.92
N GLY A 181 -25.44 11.33 27.51
CA GLY A 181 -24.02 11.12 27.76
C GLY A 181 -23.36 10.06 26.87
N VAL A 182 -24.01 9.60 25.81
CA VAL A 182 -23.48 8.63 24.85
C VAL A 182 -23.38 9.23 23.47
N ASP A 183 -22.20 9.19 22.86
CA ASP A 183 -21.99 9.52 21.45
C ASP A 183 -21.64 8.25 20.67
N LEU A 184 -22.00 8.20 19.39
CA LEU A 184 -21.53 7.18 18.44
C LEU A 184 -20.61 7.85 17.43
N HIS A 185 -19.36 7.43 17.42
CA HIS A 185 -18.36 7.89 16.48
C HIS A 185 -18.05 6.79 15.46
N TYR A 186 -18.02 7.15 14.18
CA TYR A 186 -17.82 6.24 13.07
C TYR A 186 -16.61 6.66 12.25
N THR A 187 -15.77 5.69 11.90
CA THR A 187 -14.65 5.85 10.97
C THR A 187 -14.81 4.84 9.83
N ILE A 188 -14.95 5.32 8.60
CA ILE A 188 -14.79 4.48 7.41
C ILE A 188 -13.30 4.50 7.06
N GLN A 189 -12.69 3.34 6.95
CA GLN A 189 -11.29 3.19 6.58
C GLN A 189 -11.16 2.10 5.51
N SER A 190 -10.74 2.46 4.30
CA SER A 190 -10.71 1.53 3.18
C SER A 190 -12.06 0.81 3.01
N GLN A 191 -12.14 -0.47 3.34
CA GLN A 191 -13.34 -1.32 3.27
C GLN A 191 -13.82 -1.78 4.67
N ARG A 192 -13.55 -1.01 5.70
CA ARG A 192 -13.97 -1.26 7.09
C ARG A 192 -14.80 -0.11 7.63
N LEU A 193 -15.66 -0.41 8.58
CA LEU A 193 -16.37 0.57 9.40
C LEU A 193 -16.05 0.31 10.86
N LYS A 194 -15.39 1.26 11.50
CA LYS A 194 -15.16 1.28 12.94
C LYS A 194 -16.26 2.10 13.60
N GLU A 195 -16.83 1.58 14.69
CA GLU A 195 -17.78 2.26 15.55
C GLU A 195 -17.18 2.41 16.94
N ASN A 196 -17.12 3.60 17.48
CA ASN A 196 -16.71 3.87 18.85
C ASN A 196 -17.93 4.38 19.64
N ILE A 197 -18.34 3.65 20.66
CA ILE A 197 -19.38 4.08 21.59
C ILE A 197 -18.70 4.84 22.73
N ARG A 198 -18.91 6.16 22.79
CA ARG A 198 -18.27 7.04 23.75
C ARG A 198 -19.18 7.31 24.94
N LEU A 199 -18.83 6.80 26.10
CA LEU A 199 -19.52 7.04 27.37
C LEU A 199 -18.85 8.25 28.05
N LYS A 200 -19.54 9.38 28.12
CA LYS A 200 -18.96 10.64 28.64
C LYS A 200 -18.83 10.65 30.16
N THR A 201 -19.65 9.89 30.86
CA THR A 201 -19.77 9.92 32.33
C THR A 201 -20.14 8.54 32.88
N ALA A 202 -19.91 8.33 34.17
CA ALA A 202 -20.38 7.13 34.87
C ALA A 202 -21.90 6.89 34.76
N GLN A 203 -22.71 7.93 34.65
CA GLN A 203 -24.16 7.79 34.43
C GLN A 203 -24.48 7.26 33.04
N ALA A 204 -23.67 7.63 32.02
CA ALA A 204 -23.80 7.08 30.68
C ALA A 204 -23.50 5.56 30.65
N ALA A 205 -22.60 5.08 31.50
CA ALA A 205 -22.25 3.67 31.61
C ALA A 205 -23.41 2.79 32.23
N GLU A 206 -24.44 3.41 32.80
CA GLU A 206 -25.64 2.70 33.27
C GLU A 206 -26.67 2.45 32.15
N GLN A 207 -26.50 3.09 30.97
CA GLN A 207 -27.38 2.90 29.83
C GLN A 207 -27.23 1.50 29.24
N GLU A 208 -28.33 0.99 28.68
CA GLU A 208 -28.29 -0.22 27.87
C GLU A 208 -27.96 0.15 26.40
N LEU A 209 -26.94 -0.46 25.88
CA LEU A 209 -26.47 -0.21 24.48
C LEU A 209 -27.06 -1.31 23.59
N ILE A 210 -28.22 -1.05 23.00
CA ILE A 210 -29.00 -2.01 22.23
C ILE A 210 -29.11 -1.56 20.78
N PHE A 211 -28.73 -2.46 19.88
CA PHE A 211 -28.81 -2.25 18.43
C PHE A 211 -29.76 -3.26 17.79
N HIS A 212 -30.63 -2.80 16.90
CA HIS A 212 -31.49 -3.64 16.08
C HIS A 212 -30.92 -3.72 14.68
N LEU A 213 -30.36 -4.88 14.32
CA LEU A 213 -29.80 -5.17 13.02
C LEU A 213 -30.86 -5.74 12.08
N ARG A 214 -30.92 -5.27 10.84
CA ARG A 214 -31.81 -5.75 9.78
C ARG A 214 -30.99 -6.19 8.58
N TYR A 215 -31.29 -7.38 8.07
CA TYR A 215 -30.61 -7.98 6.91
C TYR A 215 -31.55 -8.95 6.20
N THR A 216 -31.29 -9.20 4.90
CA THR A 216 -32.06 -10.14 4.07
C THR A 216 -31.12 -11.13 3.42
N ASP A 217 -31.60 -12.39 3.25
CA ASP A 217 -30.83 -13.47 2.61
C ASP A 217 -29.46 -13.72 3.25
N MET A 218 -29.36 -13.52 4.54
CA MET A 218 -28.18 -13.77 5.35
C MET A 218 -28.57 -14.34 6.71
N GLU A 219 -27.62 -15.01 7.40
CA GLU A 219 -27.78 -15.60 8.71
C GLU A 219 -26.70 -15.05 9.66
N MET A 220 -27.10 -14.54 10.83
CA MET A 220 -26.16 -14.11 11.88
C MET A 220 -25.76 -15.29 12.74
N LYS A 221 -24.45 -15.47 12.98
CA LYS A 221 -23.88 -16.50 13.85
C LYS A 221 -22.92 -15.89 14.86
N LYS A 222 -22.96 -16.40 16.09
CA LYS A 222 -21.94 -16.07 17.10
C LYS A 222 -20.76 -17.03 16.93
N GLU A 223 -19.56 -16.45 16.85
CA GLU A 223 -18.30 -17.19 16.71
C GLU A 223 -17.74 -17.61 18.07
N GLU A 224 -16.76 -18.54 18.07
CA GLU A 224 -16.13 -19.03 19.30
C GLU A 224 -15.37 -17.95 20.09
N ASP A 225 -14.84 -16.93 19.41
CA ASP A 225 -14.14 -15.79 20.00
C ASP A 225 -15.09 -14.71 20.57
N GLY A 226 -16.40 -14.90 20.42
CA GLY A 226 -17.44 -13.98 20.87
C GLY A 226 -17.81 -12.90 19.86
N SER A 227 -17.22 -12.88 18.67
CA SER A 227 -17.62 -12.03 17.55
C SER A 227 -18.92 -12.50 16.90
N LEU A 228 -19.50 -11.68 16.00
CA LEU A 228 -20.69 -12.05 15.23
C LEU A 228 -20.37 -12.02 13.73
N GLY A 229 -20.64 -13.12 13.04
CA GLY A 229 -20.51 -13.25 11.60
C GLY A 229 -21.86 -13.25 10.91
N LEU A 230 -22.01 -12.46 9.85
CA LEU A 230 -23.21 -12.43 8.99
C LEU A 230 -22.92 -13.16 7.68
N TYR A 231 -23.60 -14.28 7.45
CA TYR A 231 -23.31 -15.26 6.39
C TYR A 231 -24.36 -15.26 5.29
N SER A 232 -23.93 -15.37 4.03
CA SER A 232 -24.76 -15.71 2.89
C SER A 232 -24.17 -16.95 2.21
N GLU A 233 -24.96 -17.98 1.97
CA GLU A 233 -24.51 -19.24 1.31
C GLU A 233 -23.24 -19.86 1.94
N ASN A 234 -23.11 -19.83 3.26
CA ASN A 234 -21.93 -20.25 4.03
C ASN A 234 -20.67 -19.36 3.87
N GLN A 235 -20.76 -18.27 3.12
CA GLN A 235 -19.70 -17.27 3.08
C GLN A 235 -20.00 -16.14 4.04
N ARG A 236 -19.06 -15.81 4.93
CA ARG A 236 -19.17 -14.64 5.80
C ARG A 236 -19.02 -13.37 4.97
N ILE A 237 -20.01 -12.48 5.02
CA ILE A 237 -20.02 -11.21 4.29
C ILE A 237 -19.59 -10.07 5.18
N PHE A 238 -20.13 -10.01 6.41
CA PHE A 238 -19.78 -9.00 7.41
C PHE A 238 -19.32 -9.69 8.71
N TRP A 239 -18.41 -9.04 9.39
CA TRP A 239 -17.86 -9.52 10.65
C TRP A 239 -17.86 -8.41 11.67
N PHE A 240 -18.61 -8.57 12.77
CA PHE A 240 -18.64 -7.68 13.92
C PHE A 240 -17.71 -8.26 14.99
N HIS A 241 -16.56 -7.62 15.16
CA HIS A 241 -15.55 -8.09 16.10
C HIS A 241 -16.05 -8.03 17.55
N LYS A 242 -15.47 -8.89 18.41
CA LYS A 242 -15.68 -8.76 19.83
C LYS A 242 -15.10 -7.44 20.30
N PRO A 243 -15.92 -6.55 20.91
CA PRO A 243 -15.43 -5.25 21.34
C PRO A 243 -14.55 -5.37 22.59
N TYR A 244 -13.73 -4.37 22.81
CA TYR A 244 -13.03 -4.08 24.05
C TYR A 244 -13.39 -2.66 24.51
N MET A 245 -12.97 -2.27 25.73
CA MET A 245 -13.20 -0.93 26.21
C MET A 245 -11.94 -0.35 26.87
N TYR A 246 -11.85 0.98 26.85
CA TYR A 246 -10.76 1.71 27.48
C TYR A 246 -11.22 3.07 28.03
N ASP A 247 -10.54 3.55 29.06
CA ASP A 247 -10.84 4.82 29.68
C ASP A 247 -9.94 5.96 29.18
N ALA A 248 -10.21 7.19 29.65
CA ALA A 248 -9.45 8.39 29.28
C ALA A 248 -7.97 8.39 29.70
N LYS A 249 -7.53 7.41 30.49
CA LYS A 249 -6.13 7.18 30.87
C LYS A 249 -5.49 6.05 30.08
N GLY A 250 -6.23 5.42 29.16
CA GLY A 250 -5.76 4.27 28.42
C GLY A 250 -5.82 2.93 29.15
N CYS A 251 -6.49 2.83 30.31
CA CYS A 251 -6.72 1.55 30.98
C CYS A 251 -7.70 0.73 30.16
N VAL A 252 -7.31 -0.49 29.76
CA VAL A 252 -8.07 -1.36 28.85
C VAL A 252 -8.77 -2.49 29.60
N SER A 253 -9.97 -2.89 29.17
CA SER A 253 -10.63 -4.13 29.55
C SER A 253 -11.20 -4.87 28.34
N GLN A 254 -10.99 -6.19 28.31
CA GLN A 254 -11.53 -7.11 27.31
C GLN A 254 -12.94 -7.64 27.68
N ASN A 255 -13.50 -7.23 28.82
CA ASN A 255 -14.74 -7.73 29.35
C ASN A 255 -15.96 -6.99 28.77
N VAL A 256 -16.08 -7.09 27.45
CA VAL A 256 -17.26 -6.66 26.70
C VAL A 256 -17.77 -7.84 25.87
N GLU A 257 -19.07 -8.03 25.86
CA GLU A 257 -19.72 -9.12 25.13
C GLU A 257 -20.81 -8.59 24.20
N LEU A 258 -20.95 -9.25 23.04
CA LEU A 258 -22.09 -9.09 22.14
C LEU A 258 -23.13 -10.16 22.46
N VAL A 259 -24.28 -9.75 23.02
CA VAL A 259 -25.40 -10.63 23.29
C VAL A 259 -26.44 -10.51 22.22
N MET A 260 -26.69 -11.59 21.48
CA MET A 260 -27.59 -11.61 20.33
C MET A 260 -28.89 -12.30 20.64
N GLU A 261 -30.02 -11.69 20.28
CA GLU A 261 -31.37 -12.25 20.28
C GLU A 261 -31.98 -12.17 18.89
N THR A 262 -32.57 -13.27 18.41
CA THR A 262 -33.17 -13.28 17.03
C THR A 262 -34.48 -12.49 17.04
N GLU A 263 -34.68 -11.68 15.99
CA GLU A 263 -35.90 -10.94 15.71
C GLU A 263 -36.43 -11.21 14.29
N GLU A 264 -37.66 -10.83 14.02
CA GLU A 264 -38.22 -10.92 12.66
C GLU A 264 -37.45 -10.00 11.71
N GLY A 265 -36.81 -10.59 10.69
CA GLY A 265 -36.01 -9.87 9.67
C GLY A 265 -34.66 -9.36 10.18
N GLY A 266 -34.12 -9.92 11.29
CA GLY A 266 -32.81 -9.50 11.81
C GLY A 266 -32.48 -10.05 13.17
N CYS A 267 -31.75 -9.28 13.96
CA CYS A 267 -31.45 -9.60 15.36
C CYS A 267 -31.28 -8.30 16.18
N LYS A 268 -31.51 -8.48 17.49
CA LYS A 268 -31.15 -7.49 18.50
C LYS A 268 -29.78 -7.86 19.06
N VAL A 269 -28.88 -6.89 19.12
CA VAL A 269 -27.54 -7.03 19.68
C VAL A 269 -27.38 -6.06 20.84
N THR A 270 -27.10 -6.60 22.03
CA THR A 270 -26.79 -5.81 23.21
C THR A 270 -25.29 -5.84 23.46
N VAL A 271 -24.67 -4.66 23.52
CA VAL A 271 -23.25 -4.49 23.89
C VAL A 271 -23.20 -4.48 25.43
N SER A 272 -22.77 -5.59 26.00
CA SER A 272 -22.72 -5.81 27.46
C SER A 272 -21.29 -5.61 27.97
N ALA A 273 -21.04 -4.47 28.60
CA ALA A 273 -19.76 -4.14 29.21
C ALA A 273 -19.76 -4.39 30.70
N GLU A 274 -18.62 -4.79 31.27
CA GLU A 274 -18.46 -5.10 32.71
C GLU A 274 -18.70 -3.84 33.55
N LYS A 275 -19.82 -3.82 34.28
CA LYS A 275 -20.24 -2.67 35.09
C LYS A 275 -19.30 -2.38 36.27
N GLU A 276 -18.70 -3.40 36.87
CA GLU A 276 -17.74 -3.21 37.96
C GLU A 276 -16.53 -2.43 37.53
N TRP A 277 -16.01 -2.73 36.34
CA TRP A 277 -14.92 -2.00 35.74
C TRP A 277 -15.34 -0.56 35.35
N LEU A 278 -16.49 -0.40 34.70
CA LEU A 278 -16.99 0.90 34.26
C LEU A 278 -17.21 1.87 35.44
N LEU A 279 -17.72 1.38 36.55
CA LEU A 279 -18.12 2.20 37.72
C LEU A 279 -17.04 2.25 38.81
N ALA A 280 -15.84 1.72 38.57
CA ALA A 280 -14.74 1.76 39.52
C ALA A 280 -14.36 3.23 39.87
N GLU A 281 -13.96 3.47 41.13
CA GLU A 281 -13.64 4.82 41.63
C GLU A 281 -12.44 5.47 40.89
N ASP A 282 -11.51 4.67 40.37
CA ASP A 282 -10.33 5.10 39.62
C ASP A 282 -10.59 5.32 38.13
N ARG A 283 -11.81 5.04 37.65
CA ARG A 283 -12.17 5.14 36.24
C ARG A 283 -12.20 6.58 35.77
N SER A 284 -11.55 6.83 34.64
CA SER A 284 -11.48 8.16 34.00
C SER A 284 -12.37 8.19 32.75
N TYR A 285 -13.34 9.11 32.74
CA TYR A 285 -14.22 9.31 31.58
C TYR A 285 -13.67 10.35 30.61
N PRO A 286 -13.95 10.27 29.29
CA PRO A 286 -14.82 9.29 28.66
C PRO A 286 -14.24 7.87 28.63
N VAL A 287 -15.13 6.89 28.67
CA VAL A 287 -14.81 5.50 28.32
C VAL A 287 -15.27 5.25 26.89
N ILE A 288 -14.43 4.60 26.11
CA ILE A 288 -14.72 4.18 24.73
C ILE A 288 -14.92 2.67 24.72
N ILE A 289 -16.02 2.22 24.09
CA ILE A 289 -16.23 0.83 23.73
C ILE A 289 -16.08 0.74 22.22
N ASP A 290 -15.19 -0.13 21.74
CA ASP A 290 -14.74 -0.22 20.35
C ASP A 290 -15.21 -1.53 19.69
N PRO A 291 -16.41 -1.59 19.10
CA PRO A 291 -16.79 -2.64 18.16
C PRO A 291 -16.39 -2.25 16.75
N MET A 292 -15.60 -3.08 16.08
CA MET A 292 -15.23 -2.90 14.68
C MET A 292 -16.09 -3.81 13.80
N THR A 293 -16.54 -3.28 12.66
CA THR A 293 -17.24 -4.06 11.63
C THR A 293 -16.43 -4.05 10.34
N GLU A 294 -16.11 -5.21 9.82
CA GLU A 294 -15.40 -5.33 8.56
C GLU A 294 -16.04 -6.35 7.62
N THR A 295 -15.67 -6.31 6.36
CA THR A 295 -16.06 -7.34 5.40
C THR A 295 -15.09 -8.51 5.47
N SER A 296 -15.58 -9.73 5.32
CA SER A 296 -14.74 -10.93 5.44
C SER A 296 -13.63 -11.05 4.40
N LYS A 297 -13.65 -10.21 3.37
CA LYS A 297 -12.58 -10.14 2.36
C LYS A 297 -11.47 -9.15 2.73
N THR A 298 -11.68 -8.31 3.72
CA THR A 298 -10.71 -7.31 4.16
C THR A 298 -9.69 -7.99 5.07
N LYS A 299 -8.73 -8.70 4.49
CA LYS A 299 -7.53 -9.07 5.22
C LYS A 299 -6.53 -7.96 5.02
N THR A 300 -6.01 -7.41 6.10
CA THR A 300 -4.83 -6.54 6.02
C THR A 300 -3.73 -7.30 5.29
N ASN A 301 -3.11 -6.66 4.30
CA ASN A 301 -1.99 -7.26 3.58
C ASN A 301 -0.72 -7.26 4.42
N ILE A 302 -0.71 -6.53 5.52
CA ILE A 302 0.40 -6.43 6.46
C ILE A 302 0.00 -7.11 7.75
N GLU A 303 0.89 -7.93 8.27
CA GLU A 303 0.82 -8.52 9.60
C GLU A 303 1.97 -7.94 10.40
N ASP A 304 1.65 -7.23 11.46
CA ASP A 304 2.62 -6.47 12.23
C ASP A 304 2.28 -6.45 13.72
N THR A 305 3.30 -6.41 14.55
CA THR A 305 3.18 -6.33 16.01
C THR A 305 4.52 -5.99 16.64
N TYR A 306 4.53 -5.72 17.94
CA TYR A 306 5.77 -5.68 18.70
C TYR A 306 5.73 -6.58 19.94
N ILE A 307 6.91 -6.99 20.40
CA ILE A 307 7.13 -7.84 21.57
C ILE A 307 8.12 -7.15 22.51
N PHE A 308 8.03 -7.41 23.81
CA PHE A 308 8.85 -6.75 24.81
C PHE A 308 9.20 -7.65 26.00
N THR A 309 10.29 -7.32 26.72
CA THR A 309 10.78 -8.15 27.85
C THR A 309 10.10 -7.93 29.18
N GLY A 310 9.32 -6.85 29.32
CA GLY A 310 8.91 -6.31 30.60
C GLY A 310 9.99 -5.41 31.24
N GLY A 311 9.57 -4.31 31.81
CA GLY A 311 10.43 -3.33 32.45
C GLY A 311 9.92 -2.98 33.85
N THR A 312 9.92 -1.71 34.21
CA THR A 312 9.45 -1.20 35.50
C THR A 312 7.94 -1.06 35.58
N ASP A 313 7.24 -1.10 34.44
CA ASP A 313 5.78 -1.06 34.43
C ASP A 313 5.22 -2.42 34.80
N SER A 314 4.66 -2.54 36.00
CA SER A 314 4.08 -3.77 36.52
C SER A 314 2.76 -4.16 35.82
N SER A 315 2.14 -3.25 35.07
CA SER A 315 0.95 -3.52 34.25
C SER A 315 1.30 -4.08 32.88
N ALA A 316 2.56 -3.91 32.41
CA ALA A 316 3.02 -4.45 31.15
C ALA A 316 3.36 -5.95 31.28
N ASP A 317 2.46 -6.82 30.85
CA ASP A 317 2.65 -8.27 30.85
C ASP A 317 3.34 -8.72 29.54
N PRO A 318 4.59 -9.23 29.59
CA PRO A 318 5.30 -9.74 28.42
C PRO A 318 4.59 -10.92 27.72
N SER A 319 3.62 -11.54 28.41
CA SER A 319 2.78 -12.59 27.82
C SER A 319 1.58 -12.04 27.08
N SER A 320 1.26 -10.74 27.22
CA SER A 320 0.16 -10.12 26.49
C SER A 320 0.58 -9.78 25.06
N VAL A 321 -0.38 -9.80 24.14
CA VAL A 321 -0.21 -9.24 22.79
C VAL A 321 -0.67 -7.80 22.84
N TYR A 322 0.21 -6.90 22.43
CA TYR A 322 -0.17 -5.53 22.15
C TYR A 322 -0.39 -5.36 20.66
N ALA A 323 -1.62 -5.55 20.22
CA ALA A 323 -2.08 -5.17 18.88
C ALA A 323 -2.60 -3.72 18.93
N TYR A 324 -1.75 -2.77 19.32
CA TYR A 324 -2.18 -1.38 19.47
C TYR A 324 -1.46 -0.49 18.48
N GLY A 325 -1.87 -0.57 17.22
CA GLY A 325 -1.60 0.47 16.24
C GLY A 325 -0.15 1.01 16.12
N SER A 326 0.80 0.58 16.93
CA SER A 326 2.18 1.06 16.89
C SER A 326 3.23 -0.04 16.86
N PHE A 327 4.36 0.24 16.19
CA PHE A 327 5.60 -0.51 16.35
C PHE A 327 6.50 0.15 17.37
N VAL A 328 7.13 -0.63 18.22
CA VAL A 328 8.15 -0.15 19.16
C VAL A 328 9.43 -0.93 18.96
N ALA A 329 10.53 -0.23 18.69
CA ALA A 329 11.85 -0.85 18.58
C ALA A 329 12.88 -0.09 19.41
N GLY A 330 13.71 -0.82 20.18
CA GLY A 330 14.72 -0.27 21.05
C GLY A 330 14.55 -0.69 22.51
N LYS A 331 14.90 0.17 23.46
CA LYS A 331 14.84 -0.12 24.89
C LYS A 331 14.12 0.99 25.64
N SER A 332 13.05 0.62 26.31
CA SER A 332 12.27 1.49 27.20
C SER A 332 12.48 1.05 28.66
N THR A 333 12.52 1.99 29.60
CA THR A 333 12.57 1.65 31.03
C THR A 333 11.31 0.92 31.46
N ALA A 334 10.16 1.30 30.93
CA ALA A 334 8.87 0.71 31.24
C ALA A 334 8.68 -0.70 30.65
N LEU A 335 8.96 -0.86 29.36
CA LEU A 335 8.70 -2.11 28.62
C LEU A 335 9.92 -3.03 28.53
N GLY A 336 11.11 -2.54 28.88
CA GLY A 336 12.35 -3.24 28.63
C GLY A 336 12.75 -3.21 27.16
N ASN A 337 13.35 -4.29 26.65
CA ASN A 337 13.69 -4.38 25.24
C ASN A 337 12.43 -4.61 24.41
N CYS A 338 12.31 -3.84 23.34
CA CYS A 338 11.18 -3.91 22.39
C CYS A 338 11.69 -4.27 20.99
N ARG A 339 11.00 -5.18 20.33
CA ARG A 339 11.25 -5.60 18.94
C ARG A 339 9.96 -5.59 18.17
N SER A 340 9.98 -5.07 16.95
CA SER A 340 8.82 -5.06 16.07
C SER A 340 8.97 -6.11 14.97
N LEU A 341 7.88 -6.78 14.63
CA LEU A 341 7.78 -7.77 13.59
C LEU A 341 6.83 -7.27 12.50
N LEU A 342 7.21 -7.42 11.24
CA LEU A 342 6.44 -6.94 10.10
C LEU A 342 6.54 -7.92 8.94
N ARG A 343 5.39 -8.26 8.33
CA ARG A 343 5.31 -9.13 7.17
C ARG A 343 4.23 -8.65 6.19
N PHE A 344 4.54 -8.62 4.88
CA PHE A 344 3.53 -8.52 3.83
C PHE A 344 2.97 -9.90 3.54
N ARG A 345 1.66 -10.09 3.69
CA ARG A 345 1.00 -11.39 3.43
C ARG A 345 0.98 -11.74 1.95
N ASN A 346 0.70 -10.76 1.12
CA ASN A 346 0.66 -10.92 -0.33
C ASN A 346 1.66 -9.94 -0.96
N LEU A 347 2.56 -10.46 -1.74
CA LEU A 347 3.43 -9.65 -2.58
C LEU A 347 2.70 -9.29 -3.88
N PRO A 348 3.04 -8.16 -4.54
CA PRO A 348 2.51 -7.83 -5.85
C PRO A 348 2.79 -8.95 -6.85
N ASP A 349 1.86 -9.22 -7.77
CA ASP A 349 2.18 -10.05 -8.93
C ASP A 349 3.00 -9.22 -9.91
N ILE A 350 4.29 -9.50 -9.95
CA ILE A 350 5.23 -8.84 -10.87
C ILE A 350 5.36 -9.60 -12.21
N GLY A 351 4.61 -10.70 -12.37
CA GLY A 351 4.71 -11.59 -13.52
C GLY A 351 5.92 -12.52 -13.47
N LYS A 352 5.79 -13.69 -14.10
CA LYS A 352 6.91 -14.63 -14.20
C LYS A 352 8.02 -14.07 -15.07
N GLY A 353 9.27 -14.29 -14.68
CA GLY A 353 10.44 -13.79 -15.42
C GLY A 353 10.80 -12.33 -15.13
N SER A 354 10.00 -11.63 -14.33
CA SER A 354 10.36 -10.27 -13.90
C SER A 354 11.56 -10.29 -12.96
N ILE A 355 12.40 -9.29 -13.09
CA ILE A 355 13.57 -9.10 -12.22
C ILE A 355 13.28 -7.97 -11.25
N LEU A 356 13.21 -8.29 -9.96
CA LEU A 356 13.12 -7.30 -8.91
C LEU A 356 14.52 -6.72 -8.67
N TYR A 357 14.72 -5.43 -8.89
CA TYR A 357 16.01 -4.78 -8.68
C TYR A 357 16.10 -3.97 -7.39
N ALA A 358 14.98 -3.46 -6.87
CA ALA A 358 14.94 -2.81 -5.57
C ALA A 358 13.62 -3.08 -4.85
N ALA A 359 13.70 -3.23 -3.53
CA ALA A 359 12.54 -3.29 -2.65
C ALA A 359 12.84 -2.57 -1.35
N THR A 360 12.01 -1.60 -1.00
CA THR A 360 12.14 -0.82 0.24
C THR A 360 10.86 -0.95 1.04
N MET A 361 11.01 -1.22 2.34
CA MET A 361 9.94 -1.23 3.31
C MET A 361 9.98 0.07 4.10
N TYR A 362 8.89 0.85 4.06
CA TYR A 362 8.79 2.14 4.71
C TYR A 362 7.95 2.06 5.97
N LEU A 363 8.48 2.67 7.03
CA LEU A 363 7.79 2.89 8.30
C LEU A 363 7.80 4.39 8.63
N TRP A 364 6.77 4.87 9.30
CA TRP A 364 6.61 6.27 9.62
C TRP A 364 6.85 6.49 11.10
N GLN A 365 7.99 7.10 11.43
CA GLN A 365 8.36 7.41 12.79
C GLN A 365 7.59 8.64 13.28
N TYR A 366 6.88 8.51 14.40
CA TYR A 366 6.16 9.63 15.04
C TYR A 366 6.64 9.95 16.45
N GLU A 367 7.39 9.05 17.09
CA GLU A 367 7.95 9.27 18.42
C GLU A 367 9.40 8.79 18.52
N TYR A 368 10.16 9.49 19.33
CA TYR A 368 11.48 9.09 19.80
C TYR A 368 11.64 9.50 21.25
N SER A 369 11.93 8.54 22.11
CA SER A 369 12.24 8.78 23.51
C SER A 369 13.60 8.19 23.85
N SER A 370 14.43 8.96 24.53
CA SER A 370 15.78 8.52 24.89
C SER A 370 16.27 9.13 26.18
N TYR A 371 17.13 8.38 26.85
CA TYR A 371 17.96 8.87 27.94
C TYR A 371 19.42 8.58 27.60
N GLY A 372 20.22 9.63 27.44
CA GLY A 372 21.65 9.55 27.14
C GLY A 372 22.01 9.06 25.73
N ILE A 373 21.05 8.92 24.81
CA ILE A 373 21.25 8.46 23.43
C ILE A 373 20.59 9.44 22.45
N ALA A 374 21.40 10.14 21.66
CA ALA A 374 20.87 11.13 20.70
C ALA A 374 20.24 10.47 19.46
N LYS A 375 20.77 9.32 19.03
CA LYS A 375 20.27 8.54 17.91
C LYS A 375 20.30 7.06 18.26
N LEU A 376 19.23 6.35 17.90
CA LEU A 376 19.10 4.90 18.07
C LEU A 376 19.41 4.21 16.75
N PRO A 377 20.46 3.40 16.70
CA PRO A 377 20.69 2.49 15.59
C PRO A 377 19.65 1.36 15.61
N LEU A 378 18.83 1.29 14.57
CA LEU A 378 17.88 0.20 14.33
C LEU A 378 18.41 -0.72 13.24
N VAL A 379 18.27 -2.02 13.45
CA VAL A 379 18.62 -3.04 12.46
C VAL A 379 17.38 -3.83 12.07
N ALA A 380 17.26 -4.11 10.77
CA ALA A 380 16.29 -5.03 10.21
C ALA A 380 16.97 -6.40 10.02
N ASN A 381 16.37 -7.46 10.56
CA ASN A 381 16.82 -8.84 10.37
C ASN A 381 15.73 -9.67 9.70
N GLU A 382 16.14 -10.60 8.84
CA GLU A 382 15.25 -11.61 8.27
C GLU A 382 14.70 -12.55 9.35
N ILE A 383 13.39 -12.77 9.36
CA ILE A 383 12.75 -13.79 10.19
C ILE A 383 12.82 -15.14 9.47
N LEU A 384 13.24 -16.20 10.18
CA LEU A 384 13.54 -17.51 9.59
C LEU A 384 12.42 -18.54 9.74
N ASN A 385 11.40 -18.29 10.57
CA ASN A 385 10.29 -19.21 10.78
C ASN A 385 8.97 -18.46 11.01
N ASN A 386 7.86 -19.15 10.77
CA ASN A 386 6.54 -18.56 10.83
C ASN A 386 6.17 -18.08 12.25
N TRP A 387 5.35 -17.04 12.28
CA TRP A 387 4.78 -16.44 13.48
C TRP A 387 3.37 -15.91 13.15
N THR A 388 2.59 -15.65 14.16
CA THR A 388 1.31 -14.95 14.01
C THR A 388 1.25 -13.80 15.01
N GLU A 389 0.60 -12.73 14.64
CA GLU A 389 0.39 -11.57 15.49
C GLU A 389 -0.27 -11.93 16.82
N LYS A 390 -1.25 -12.83 16.79
CA LYS A 390 -1.99 -13.29 17.97
C LYS A 390 -1.16 -14.09 18.95
N ASP A 391 -0.15 -14.85 18.48
CA ASP A 391 0.57 -15.85 19.30
C ASP A 391 1.97 -15.45 19.69
N VAL A 392 2.59 -14.52 18.92
CA VAL A 392 3.99 -14.15 19.17
C VAL A 392 4.14 -13.35 20.47
N ARG A 393 5.13 -13.72 21.26
CA ARG A 393 5.53 -13.09 22.52
C ARG A 393 7.05 -13.07 22.61
N TRP A 394 7.60 -12.38 23.59
CA TRP A 394 9.06 -12.35 23.76
C TRP A 394 9.68 -13.75 23.91
N HIS A 395 9.05 -14.64 24.67
CA HIS A 395 9.59 -15.97 24.96
C HIS A 395 9.47 -16.97 23.83
N ASN A 396 8.55 -16.79 22.89
CA ASN A 396 8.32 -17.65 21.72
C ASN A 396 8.59 -16.94 20.39
N GLN A 397 9.30 -15.82 20.43
CA GLN A 397 9.62 -15.05 19.21
C GLN A 397 10.30 -15.91 18.15
N PRO A 398 10.07 -15.61 16.86
CA PRO A 398 10.73 -16.34 15.80
C PRO A 398 12.23 -16.10 15.80
N SER A 399 12.99 -17.09 15.31
CA SER A 399 14.42 -16.95 15.09
C SER A 399 14.68 -15.97 13.93
N VAL A 400 15.78 -15.25 14.02
CA VAL A 400 16.21 -14.30 12.99
C VAL A 400 17.56 -14.67 12.43
N SER A 401 17.85 -14.27 11.19
CA SER A 401 19.16 -14.38 10.59
C SER A 401 20.18 -13.57 11.38
N GLY A 402 21.39 -14.10 11.51
CA GLY A 402 22.52 -13.35 12.06
C GLY A 402 22.97 -12.20 11.17
N ASN A 403 22.59 -12.22 9.90
CA ASN A 403 22.91 -11.16 8.95
C ASN A 403 21.90 -10.02 9.07
N VAL A 404 22.39 -8.79 9.17
CA VAL A 404 21.59 -7.58 9.11
C VAL A 404 21.19 -7.34 7.65
N LEU A 405 19.93 -7.05 7.40
CA LEU A 405 19.42 -6.67 6.08
C LEU A 405 19.76 -5.22 5.78
N ASP A 406 19.42 -4.34 6.72
CA ASP A 406 19.66 -2.91 6.63
C ASP A 406 19.78 -2.31 8.03
N TYR A 407 20.37 -1.13 8.09
CA TYR A 407 20.66 -0.36 9.28
C TYR A 407 20.22 1.08 9.09
N LYS A 408 19.49 1.65 10.06
CA LYS A 408 19.08 3.06 10.06
C LYS A 408 19.29 3.68 11.43
N GLU A 409 19.75 4.92 11.45
CA GLU A 409 19.77 5.73 12.66
C GLU A 409 18.50 6.55 12.75
N VAL A 410 17.75 6.38 13.82
CA VAL A 410 16.55 7.15 14.13
C VAL A 410 16.80 8.05 15.34
N GLY A 411 16.11 9.18 15.39
CA GLY A 411 16.32 10.17 16.42
C GLY A 411 15.09 11.04 16.61
N GLN A 412 15.30 12.18 17.28
CA GLN A 412 14.24 13.10 17.67
C GLN A 412 13.42 13.58 16.47
N VAL A 413 12.12 13.36 16.52
CA VAL A 413 11.13 13.84 15.56
C VAL A 413 10.36 15.06 16.08
N GLN A 414 10.52 15.41 17.35
CA GLN A 414 9.84 16.52 17.99
C GLN A 414 10.74 17.76 18.08
N ASN A 415 10.22 18.91 17.67
CA ASN A 415 10.86 20.21 17.85
C ASN A 415 9.86 21.16 18.54
N GLY A 416 10.05 21.38 19.83
CA GLY A 416 9.06 22.07 20.67
C GLY A 416 7.74 21.30 20.72
N ASN A 417 6.65 21.95 20.35
CA ASN A 417 5.31 21.32 20.30
C ASN A 417 4.97 20.70 18.92
N THR A 418 5.91 20.72 17.96
CA THR A 418 5.67 20.20 16.61
C THR A 418 6.32 18.83 16.46
N ILE A 419 5.53 17.82 16.09
CA ILE A 419 6.02 16.49 15.71
C ILE A 419 6.17 16.46 14.19
N THR A 420 7.36 16.09 13.73
CA THR A 420 7.64 15.87 12.30
C THR A 420 7.64 14.36 12.05
N ILE A 421 6.57 13.84 11.47
CA ILE A 421 6.49 12.43 11.09
C ILE A 421 7.49 12.16 9.97
N THR A 422 8.38 11.19 10.18
CA THR A 422 9.51 10.92 9.29
C THR A 422 9.44 9.52 8.70
N PRO A 423 9.42 9.37 7.37
CA PRO A 423 9.50 8.06 6.73
C PRO A 423 10.92 7.49 6.87
N ILE A 424 11.01 6.24 7.30
CA ILE A 424 12.25 5.48 7.39
C ILE A 424 12.16 4.29 6.45
N GLY A 425 13.01 4.25 5.42
CA GLY A 425 13.04 3.16 4.45
C GLY A 425 14.11 2.13 4.78
N PHE A 426 13.74 0.86 4.85
CA PHE A 426 14.66 -0.28 5.01
C PHE A 426 14.79 -1.02 3.68
N ASP A 427 16.01 -1.20 3.21
CA ASP A 427 16.28 -2.03 2.02
C ASP A 427 16.07 -3.51 2.35
N VAL A 428 15.09 -4.10 1.67
CA VAL A 428 14.73 -5.51 1.80
C VAL A 428 14.87 -6.26 0.47
N THR A 429 15.56 -5.68 -0.51
CA THR A 429 15.68 -6.18 -1.89
C THR A 429 16.09 -7.65 -1.93
N ARG A 430 17.16 -8.00 -1.23
CA ARG A 430 17.67 -9.39 -1.19
C ARG A 430 16.62 -10.35 -0.63
N LEU A 431 15.94 -9.94 0.42
CA LEU A 431 14.94 -10.77 1.10
C LEU A 431 13.68 -10.94 0.23
N VAL A 432 13.21 -9.87 -0.38
CA VAL A 432 12.03 -9.94 -1.27
C VAL A 432 12.29 -10.80 -2.50
N ARG A 433 13.49 -10.73 -3.09
CA ARG A 433 13.90 -11.67 -4.15
C ARG A 433 13.81 -13.14 -3.68
N GLN A 434 14.27 -13.42 -2.46
CA GLN A 434 14.17 -14.76 -1.87
C GLN A 434 12.72 -15.18 -1.68
N TRP A 435 11.83 -14.28 -1.24
CA TRP A 435 10.40 -14.57 -1.08
C TRP A 435 9.72 -14.93 -2.42
N TYR A 436 10.00 -14.20 -3.50
CA TYR A 436 9.50 -14.54 -4.83
C TYR A 436 10.01 -15.91 -5.31
N ASN A 437 11.27 -16.24 -5.04
CA ASN A 437 11.87 -17.49 -5.48
C ASN A 437 11.41 -18.70 -4.66
N THR A 438 11.16 -18.55 -3.37
CA THR A 438 10.89 -19.68 -2.45
C THR A 438 9.44 -19.76 -1.99
N GLY A 439 8.68 -18.67 -2.09
CA GLY A 439 7.37 -18.54 -1.46
C GLY A 439 7.40 -18.40 0.06
N ASN A 440 8.57 -18.45 0.70
CA ASN A 440 8.72 -18.40 2.16
C ASN A 440 8.87 -16.95 2.62
N ASN A 441 7.78 -16.30 2.92
CA ASN A 441 7.73 -14.93 3.44
C ASN A 441 7.40 -14.96 4.93
N TYR A 442 8.39 -14.76 5.78
CA TYR A 442 8.22 -14.65 7.23
C TYR A 442 8.42 -13.21 7.74
N GLY A 443 8.77 -12.28 6.86
CA GLY A 443 8.92 -10.87 7.20
C GLY A 443 10.26 -10.51 7.82
N ILE A 444 10.29 -9.35 8.47
CA ILE A 444 11.45 -8.78 9.13
C ILE A 444 11.19 -8.52 10.62
N MET A 445 12.26 -8.52 11.40
CA MET A 445 12.28 -8.05 12.78
C MET A 445 13.14 -6.81 12.89
N LEU A 446 12.59 -5.74 13.45
CA LEU A 446 13.32 -4.52 13.81
C LEU A 446 13.72 -4.58 15.28
N ARG A 447 14.96 -4.23 15.57
CA ARG A 447 15.48 -4.16 16.93
C ARG A 447 16.51 -3.06 17.09
N GLY A 448 16.66 -2.54 18.30
CA GLY A 448 17.70 -1.58 18.65
C GLY A 448 19.04 -2.27 18.92
N MET A 449 20.14 -1.63 18.56
CA MET A 449 21.47 -2.20 18.84
C MET A 449 21.84 -2.16 20.33
N TYR A 450 21.18 -1.34 21.14
CA TYR A 450 21.48 -1.20 22.59
C TYR A 450 20.66 -2.15 23.49
N GLU A 451 20.09 -3.23 22.97
CA GLU A 451 19.29 -4.19 23.77
C GLU A 451 20.09 -4.83 24.93
N ASN A 452 21.39 -5.06 24.75
CA ASN A 452 22.26 -5.68 25.75
C ASN A 452 22.90 -4.69 26.72
N GLU A 453 22.63 -3.38 26.57
CA GLU A 453 23.14 -2.36 27.48
C GLU A 453 22.52 -2.56 28.88
N SER A 454 23.36 -2.77 29.87
CA SER A 454 22.93 -2.94 31.26
C SER A 454 22.69 -1.63 31.99
N ASP A 455 23.25 -0.55 31.45
CA ASP A 455 23.11 0.80 31.99
C ASP A 455 21.74 1.36 31.60
N LEU A 456 20.84 1.46 32.58
CA LEU A 456 19.50 2.03 32.38
C LEU A 456 19.53 3.54 32.11
N THR A 457 20.69 4.20 32.25
CA THR A 457 20.89 5.59 31.88
C THR A 457 21.13 5.76 30.36
N LYS A 458 21.19 4.66 29.62
CA LYS A 458 21.34 4.64 28.16
C LYS A 458 20.19 3.84 27.54
N THR A 459 19.03 4.44 27.50
CA THR A 459 17.83 3.84 26.88
C THR A 459 17.36 4.71 25.75
N ALA A 460 16.93 4.09 24.67
CA ALA A 460 16.23 4.77 23.57
C ALA A 460 15.29 3.80 22.87
N PHE A 461 14.13 4.31 22.51
CA PHE A 461 13.20 3.62 21.63
C PHE A 461 12.58 4.57 20.62
N ALA A 462 12.16 4.04 19.50
CA ALA A 462 11.39 4.73 18.48
C ALA A 462 10.04 4.04 18.29
N ARG A 463 8.99 4.84 18.01
CA ARG A 463 7.68 4.35 17.63
C ARG A 463 7.35 4.73 16.20
N PHE A 464 6.67 3.81 15.54
CA PHE A 464 6.22 3.93 14.18
C PHE A 464 4.74 3.56 14.12
N TYR A 465 4.01 4.15 13.20
CA TYR A 465 2.64 3.75 12.94
C TYR A 465 2.59 2.29 12.46
N ALA A 466 1.69 1.50 13.01
CA ALA A 466 1.38 0.15 12.56
C ALA A 466 0.25 0.16 11.51
N SER A 467 -0.04 -1.00 10.92
CA SER A 467 -1.06 -1.13 9.87
C SER A 467 -2.48 -0.88 10.36
N ASP A 468 -2.71 -1.05 11.63
CA ASP A 468 -4.01 -0.90 12.31
C ASP A 468 -4.12 0.37 13.16
N TYR A 469 -3.18 1.29 13.05
CA TYR A 469 -3.23 2.56 13.77
C TYR A 469 -4.47 3.37 13.37
N PRO A 470 -5.33 3.75 14.33
CA PRO A 470 -6.69 4.21 14.03
C PRO A 470 -6.82 5.62 13.43
N LYS A 471 -5.74 6.41 13.39
CA LYS A 471 -5.80 7.84 13.06
C LYS A 471 -4.78 8.32 12.05
N ILE A 472 -4.29 7.46 11.20
CA ILE A 472 -3.28 7.88 10.24
C ILE A 472 -3.92 8.49 9.01
N SER A 473 -3.36 9.63 8.53
CA SER A 473 -3.57 10.02 7.15
C SER A 473 -3.07 8.89 6.25
N THR A 474 -3.81 8.60 5.18
CA THR A 474 -3.62 7.45 4.29
C THR A 474 -2.22 7.29 3.68
N ASP A 475 -1.34 8.27 3.89
CA ASP A 475 0.03 8.30 3.41
C ASP A 475 1.09 7.88 4.44
N GLN A 476 0.69 7.48 5.67
CA GLN A 476 1.61 7.18 6.77
C GLN A 476 1.58 5.72 7.24
N PHE A 477 0.88 4.84 6.55
CA PHE A 477 0.89 3.40 6.84
C PHE A 477 2.24 2.75 6.51
N PRO A 478 2.63 1.67 7.21
CA PRO A 478 3.70 0.80 6.73
C PRO A 478 3.44 0.39 5.29
N SER A 479 4.43 0.53 4.44
CA SER A 479 4.28 0.23 3.02
C SER A 479 5.53 -0.39 2.42
N GLY A 480 5.36 -1.15 1.35
CA GLY A 480 6.45 -1.70 0.56
C GLY A 480 6.45 -1.10 -0.84
N VAL A 481 7.61 -0.71 -1.32
CA VAL A 481 7.79 -0.24 -2.69
C VAL A 481 8.76 -1.17 -3.39
N PHE A 482 8.31 -1.77 -4.48
CA PHE A 482 9.04 -2.78 -5.24
C PHE A 482 9.25 -2.27 -6.65
N TYR A 483 10.50 -2.15 -7.06
CA TYR A 483 10.88 -1.81 -8.42
C TYR A 483 11.29 -3.07 -9.15
N TYR A 484 10.62 -3.33 -10.25
CA TYR A 484 10.86 -4.50 -11.07
C TYR A 484 10.79 -4.15 -12.55
N ARG A 485 11.34 -5.01 -13.35
CA ARG A 485 11.31 -4.91 -14.80
C ARG A 485 10.83 -6.22 -15.38
N ASN A 486 10.06 -6.10 -16.43
CA ASN A 486 9.63 -7.24 -17.21
C ASN A 486 10.58 -7.36 -18.40
N VAL A 487 11.27 -8.49 -18.48
CA VAL A 487 12.06 -8.87 -19.64
C VAL A 487 11.27 -10.00 -20.31
N ASN A 488 10.28 -9.61 -21.10
CA ASN A 488 9.22 -10.54 -21.51
C ASN A 488 8.99 -10.52 -23.02
N GLY A 489 10.01 -10.81 -23.80
CA GLY A 489 9.91 -10.98 -25.23
C GLY A 489 10.90 -12.01 -25.74
N LEU A 490 11.44 -11.80 -26.93
CA LEU A 490 12.47 -12.66 -27.53
C LEU A 490 13.85 -12.08 -27.22
N GLU A 491 14.62 -12.82 -26.46
CA GLU A 491 15.97 -12.47 -26.06
C GLU A 491 16.97 -13.51 -26.53
N ASP A 492 18.01 -13.09 -27.24
CA ASP A 492 19.02 -13.97 -27.83
C ASP A 492 19.74 -14.88 -26.83
N TYR A 493 19.76 -14.49 -25.56
CA TYR A 493 20.41 -15.28 -24.48
C TYR A 493 19.46 -16.27 -23.80
N GLN A 494 18.18 -16.33 -24.20
CA GLN A 494 17.20 -17.26 -23.64
C GLN A 494 16.91 -18.39 -24.62
N SER A 495 16.40 -19.51 -24.12
CA SER A 495 15.99 -20.65 -24.93
C SER A 495 14.48 -20.68 -25.14
N TYR A 496 14.08 -21.08 -26.36
CA TYR A 496 12.70 -21.12 -26.77
C TYR A 496 12.34 -22.41 -27.43
N HIS A 497 11.15 -22.87 -27.16
CA HIS A 497 10.50 -23.91 -27.97
C HIS A 497 9.79 -23.23 -29.15
N GLU A 498 10.30 -23.48 -30.36
CA GLU A 498 9.82 -22.86 -31.57
C GLU A 498 8.79 -23.73 -32.31
N GLN A 499 7.77 -23.10 -32.86
CA GLN A 499 6.76 -23.71 -33.68
C GLN A 499 6.39 -22.83 -34.87
N SER A 500 6.51 -23.36 -36.08
CA SER A 500 6.08 -22.67 -37.28
C SER A 500 4.71 -23.19 -37.74
N ALA A 501 3.78 -22.26 -38.01
CA ALA A 501 2.49 -22.53 -38.63
C ALA A 501 2.43 -22.07 -40.09
N GLY A 502 3.58 -21.98 -40.76
CA GLY A 502 3.70 -21.52 -42.12
C GLY A 502 3.25 -20.07 -42.28
N ARG A 503 2.27 -19.81 -43.19
CA ARG A 503 1.77 -18.44 -43.41
C ARG A 503 1.03 -17.85 -42.23
N ALA A 504 0.66 -18.63 -41.23
CA ALA A 504 0.00 -18.12 -40.05
C ALA A 504 0.99 -17.57 -39.02
N GLY A 505 2.30 -17.68 -39.25
CA GLY A 505 3.34 -17.13 -38.41
C GLY A 505 4.14 -18.16 -37.63
N ASN A 506 5.01 -17.67 -36.75
CA ASN A 506 5.90 -18.45 -35.93
C ASN A 506 5.67 -18.14 -34.45
N GLY A 507 5.62 -19.19 -33.65
CA GLY A 507 5.47 -19.12 -32.19
C GLY A 507 6.78 -19.46 -31.50
N HIS A 508 7.10 -18.73 -30.44
CA HIS A 508 8.27 -18.94 -29.60
C HIS A 508 7.79 -18.98 -28.15
N THR A 509 7.95 -20.12 -27.50
CA THR A 509 7.59 -20.28 -26.09
C THR A 509 8.89 -20.32 -25.28
N ASN A 510 9.07 -19.37 -24.39
CA ASN A 510 10.23 -19.31 -23.51
C ASN A 510 10.26 -20.53 -22.58
N ASP A 511 11.34 -21.28 -22.59
CA ASP A 511 11.47 -22.56 -21.85
C ASP A 511 11.46 -22.37 -20.32
N PHE A 512 11.82 -21.19 -19.82
CA PHE A 512 11.89 -20.86 -18.40
C PHE A 512 10.63 -20.18 -17.88
N THR A 513 10.16 -19.12 -18.56
CA THR A 513 9.02 -18.31 -18.10
C THR A 513 7.68 -18.84 -18.58
N GLY A 514 7.68 -19.60 -19.68
CA GLY A 514 6.48 -20.01 -20.40
C GLY A 514 5.84 -18.86 -21.20
N ASN A 515 6.53 -17.70 -21.31
CA ASN A 515 6.05 -16.60 -22.13
C ASN A 515 5.98 -17.03 -23.59
N GLN A 516 4.87 -16.74 -24.26
CA GLN A 516 4.67 -17.04 -25.67
C GLN A 516 4.70 -15.75 -26.49
N VAL A 517 5.59 -15.70 -27.46
CA VAL A 517 5.62 -14.68 -28.50
C VAL A 517 5.20 -15.33 -29.82
N TRP A 518 4.23 -14.74 -30.50
CA TRP A 518 3.81 -15.18 -31.83
C TRP A 518 4.01 -14.05 -32.82
N ILE A 519 4.69 -14.32 -33.93
CA ILE A 519 5.02 -13.34 -34.97
C ILE A 519 4.36 -13.74 -36.28
N HIS A 520 3.62 -12.82 -36.87
CA HIS A 520 3.05 -12.94 -38.22
C HIS A 520 3.47 -11.74 -39.06
N GLU A 521 4.22 -12.00 -40.13
CA GLU A 521 4.63 -10.98 -41.10
C GLU A 521 3.41 -10.56 -41.94
N ASP A 522 3.06 -9.26 -41.93
CA ASP A 522 1.91 -8.74 -42.66
C ASP A 522 2.30 -8.18 -44.03
N ALA A 523 3.32 -7.33 -44.03
CA ALA A 523 3.76 -6.61 -45.22
C ALA A 523 5.23 -6.21 -45.13
N VAL A 524 5.91 -6.28 -46.27
CA VAL A 524 7.29 -5.78 -46.46
C VAL A 524 7.37 -5.03 -47.77
N THR A 525 8.02 -3.86 -47.77
CA THR A 525 8.26 -3.14 -49.03
C THR A 525 9.37 -3.81 -49.85
N THR A 526 9.35 -3.61 -51.16
CA THR A 526 10.36 -4.18 -52.07
C THR A 526 11.16 -3.06 -52.75
N GLY A 527 12.48 -3.20 -52.73
CA GLY A 527 13.35 -2.39 -53.56
C GLY A 527 14.22 -1.34 -52.89
N GLY A 528 14.13 -1.04 -51.64
CA GLY A 528 15.01 -0.13 -50.90
C GLY A 528 16.28 -0.79 -50.37
N ALA A 529 17.32 -0.01 -50.05
CA ALA A 529 18.49 -0.50 -49.31
C ALA A 529 18.11 -0.91 -47.87
N MET A 530 17.15 -0.20 -47.29
CA MET A 530 16.45 -0.59 -46.03
C MET A 530 14.97 -0.73 -46.34
N GLN A 531 14.44 -1.91 -46.14
CA GLN A 531 13.03 -2.21 -46.38
C GLN A 531 12.19 -1.92 -45.14
N ALA A 532 10.99 -1.38 -45.31
CA ALA A 532 10.01 -1.28 -44.23
C ALA A 532 9.25 -2.60 -44.09
N GLU A 533 9.15 -3.07 -42.88
CA GLU A 533 8.43 -4.28 -42.51
C GLU A 533 7.41 -4.00 -41.40
N ILE A 534 6.24 -4.60 -41.48
CA ILE A 534 5.24 -4.59 -40.41
C ILE A 534 4.80 -6.02 -40.16
N SER A 535 4.90 -6.44 -38.92
CA SER A 535 4.45 -7.71 -38.43
C SER A 535 3.45 -7.52 -37.28
N HIS A 536 2.46 -8.40 -37.15
CA HIS A 536 1.68 -8.56 -35.95
C HIS A 536 2.43 -9.44 -34.96
N VAL A 537 2.59 -8.96 -33.75
CA VAL A 537 3.26 -9.70 -32.69
C VAL A 537 2.33 -9.83 -31.50
N TYR A 538 2.13 -11.06 -31.06
CA TYR A 538 1.48 -11.37 -29.79
C TYR A 538 2.53 -11.67 -28.74
N ASN A 539 2.41 -11.06 -27.56
CA ASN A 539 3.23 -11.36 -26.42
C ASN A 539 2.33 -11.67 -25.21
N SER A 540 2.37 -12.91 -24.70
CA SER A 540 1.48 -13.36 -23.63
C SER A 540 1.73 -12.60 -22.30
N SER A 541 2.93 -12.08 -22.10
CA SER A 541 3.26 -11.24 -20.94
C SER A 541 2.57 -9.86 -20.99
N GLU A 542 2.14 -9.42 -22.17
CA GLU A 542 1.39 -8.19 -22.38
C GLU A 542 -0.12 -8.42 -22.54
N ALA A 543 -0.63 -9.60 -22.16
CA ALA A 543 -2.04 -9.96 -22.32
C ALA A 543 -3.01 -9.00 -21.61
N GLY A 544 -2.55 -8.22 -20.64
CA GLY A 544 -3.32 -7.15 -20.00
C GLY A 544 -3.35 -5.82 -20.78
N THR A 545 -2.53 -5.67 -21.83
CA THR A 545 -2.36 -4.40 -22.57
C THR A 545 -3.02 -4.48 -23.95
N ASN A 546 -3.76 -3.45 -24.34
CA ASN A 546 -4.38 -3.33 -25.65
C ASN A 546 -3.90 -2.06 -26.37
N LEU A 547 -3.04 -2.23 -27.34
CA LEU A 547 -2.48 -1.13 -28.17
C LEU A 547 -3.30 -0.83 -29.43
N GLY A 548 -4.52 -1.39 -29.55
CA GLY A 548 -5.40 -1.20 -30.69
C GLY A 548 -5.46 -2.39 -31.66
N GLN A 549 -4.76 -3.48 -31.37
CA GLN A 549 -4.78 -4.73 -32.15
C GLN A 549 -5.42 -5.90 -31.39
N GLY A 550 -5.78 -5.70 -30.14
CA GLY A 550 -6.25 -6.73 -29.20
C GLY A 550 -5.32 -6.82 -27.99
N TYR A 551 -5.76 -7.55 -26.98
CA TYR A 551 -4.97 -7.77 -25.77
C TYR A 551 -3.74 -8.64 -26.07
N GLY A 552 -2.56 -8.15 -25.69
CA GLY A 552 -1.29 -8.82 -25.95
C GLY A 552 -0.75 -8.68 -27.37
N TRP A 553 -1.50 -8.04 -28.28
CA TRP A 553 -1.10 -7.84 -29.67
C TRP A 553 -0.53 -6.44 -29.92
N ARG A 554 0.50 -6.37 -30.75
CA ARG A 554 1.13 -5.14 -31.21
C ARG A 554 1.58 -5.23 -32.67
N LEU A 555 1.87 -4.09 -33.28
CA LEU A 555 2.63 -4.06 -34.54
C LEU A 555 4.11 -3.87 -34.22
N SER A 556 5.00 -4.58 -34.93
CA SER A 556 6.45 -4.52 -34.77
C SER A 556 7.02 -3.10 -34.92
N CYS A 557 6.37 -2.25 -35.71
CA CYS A 557 6.76 -0.86 -35.92
C CYS A 557 6.45 0.06 -34.72
N VAL A 558 5.69 -0.41 -33.71
CA VAL A 558 5.36 0.38 -32.50
C VAL A 558 6.46 0.21 -31.46
N GLN A 559 7.57 0.93 -31.66
CA GLN A 559 8.74 0.91 -30.79
C GLN A 559 8.88 2.27 -30.07
N ARG A 560 9.36 2.26 -28.83
CA ARG A 560 9.43 3.46 -27.99
C ARG A 560 10.68 3.49 -27.13
N LEU A 561 11.17 4.70 -26.89
CA LEU A 561 12.18 4.99 -25.87
C LEU A 561 11.61 5.94 -24.84
N ASP A 562 11.25 5.40 -23.69
CA ASP A 562 10.59 6.14 -22.61
C ASP A 562 11.53 6.39 -21.43
N THR A 563 11.25 7.43 -20.65
CA THR A 563 11.95 7.68 -19.39
C THR A 563 11.32 6.86 -18.28
N THR A 564 12.12 6.18 -17.47
CA THR A 564 11.64 5.33 -16.37
C THR A 564 11.29 6.10 -15.11
N GLY A 565 11.93 7.26 -14.88
CA GLY A 565 11.92 7.97 -13.60
C GLY A 565 12.86 7.35 -12.55
N ILE A 566 13.61 6.29 -12.91
CA ILE A 566 14.60 5.64 -12.06
C ILE A 566 15.96 6.22 -12.40
N LYS A 567 16.72 6.68 -11.40
CA LYS A 567 17.99 7.36 -11.60
C LYS A 567 19.07 6.45 -12.20
N GLU A 568 19.12 5.20 -11.73
CA GLU A 568 20.07 4.19 -12.18
C GLU A 568 19.78 3.74 -13.62
N TYR A 569 18.50 3.67 -14.00
CA TYR A 569 18.03 3.23 -15.30
C TYR A 569 17.09 4.28 -15.92
N PRO A 570 17.61 5.44 -16.34
CA PRO A 570 16.77 6.58 -16.72
C PRO A 570 15.94 6.36 -17.98
N TYR A 571 16.27 5.36 -18.81
CA TYR A 571 15.55 5.04 -20.04
C TYR A 571 15.24 3.55 -20.15
N VAL A 572 14.12 3.28 -20.81
CA VAL A 572 13.68 1.94 -21.24
C VAL A 572 13.30 1.99 -22.72
N TYR A 573 13.88 1.13 -23.52
CA TYR A 573 13.49 0.89 -24.91
C TYR A 573 12.55 -0.30 -24.97
N THR A 574 11.38 -0.11 -25.57
CA THR A 574 10.44 -1.19 -25.89
C THR A 574 10.56 -1.47 -27.38
N ASP A 575 10.98 -2.66 -27.73
CA ASP A 575 11.25 -3.08 -29.09
C ASP A 575 10.01 -3.61 -29.85
N GLU A 576 10.24 -4.27 -30.97
CA GLU A 576 9.22 -4.75 -31.89
C GLU A 576 8.30 -5.83 -31.29
N ASP A 577 8.76 -6.66 -30.39
CA ASP A 577 7.96 -7.71 -29.76
C ASP A 577 7.48 -7.37 -28.34
N GLY A 578 7.83 -6.18 -27.85
CA GLY A 578 7.48 -5.68 -26.53
C GLY A 578 8.51 -5.93 -25.45
N THR A 579 9.65 -6.51 -25.81
CA THR A 579 10.78 -6.65 -24.88
C THR A 579 11.26 -5.29 -24.40
N LYS A 580 11.58 -5.18 -23.12
CA LYS A 580 12.02 -3.94 -22.50
C LYS A 580 13.49 -4.01 -22.14
N HIS A 581 14.28 -3.13 -22.78
CA HIS A 581 15.71 -2.98 -22.54
C HIS A 581 15.98 -1.74 -21.71
N TYR A 582 16.58 -1.92 -20.52
CA TYR A 582 16.85 -0.85 -19.57
C TYR A 582 18.28 -0.34 -19.72
N PHE A 583 18.46 0.97 -19.60
CA PHE A 583 19.73 1.65 -19.84
C PHE A 583 20.23 2.34 -18.59
N TYR A 584 21.48 2.09 -18.22
CA TYR A 584 22.21 2.75 -17.15
C TYR A 584 23.28 3.70 -17.69
N LYS A 585 23.68 4.70 -16.89
CA LYS A 585 24.71 5.67 -17.29
C LYS A 585 26.07 4.99 -17.43
N ASP A 586 26.76 5.27 -18.51
CA ASP A 586 28.16 4.84 -18.66
C ASP A 586 29.03 5.61 -17.67
N THR A 587 29.77 4.89 -16.82
CA THR A 587 30.69 5.48 -15.84
C THR A 587 31.84 6.23 -16.46
N ASN A 588 32.19 5.92 -17.74
CA ASN A 588 33.30 6.53 -18.46
C ASN A 588 32.84 7.73 -19.32
N ASP A 589 31.57 7.81 -19.68
CA ASP A 589 31.02 8.89 -20.52
C ASP A 589 29.57 9.18 -20.07
N GLY A 590 29.41 10.17 -19.22
CA GLY A 590 28.11 10.52 -18.63
C GLY A 590 27.03 10.94 -19.62
N ASN A 591 27.35 11.16 -20.88
CA ASN A 591 26.39 11.47 -21.97
C ASN A 591 25.86 10.19 -22.65
N LYS A 592 26.45 9.03 -22.34
CA LYS A 592 26.07 7.75 -22.90
C LYS A 592 25.41 6.87 -21.86
N LEU A 593 24.44 6.10 -22.34
CA LEU A 593 23.79 5.06 -21.55
C LEU A 593 23.92 3.74 -22.29
N LYS A 594 24.17 2.67 -21.54
CA LYS A 594 24.33 1.31 -22.05
C LYS A 594 23.16 0.44 -21.59
N ASP A 595 22.77 -0.48 -22.45
CA ASP A 595 21.84 -1.53 -22.08
C ASP A 595 22.47 -2.44 -21.02
N GLU A 596 21.65 -2.94 -20.12
CA GLU A 596 22.12 -3.87 -19.08
C GLU A 596 22.17 -5.33 -19.55
N ASP A 597 21.44 -5.65 -20.62
CA ASP A 597 21.33 -7.01 -21.15
C ASP A 597 22.59 -7.44 -21.93
N GLY A 598 23.50 -6.50 -22.21
CA GLY A 598 24.76 -6.77 -22.91
C GLY A 598 24.60 -6.91 -24.41
N LEU A 599 23.49 -6.45 -24.97
CA LEU A 599 23.23 -6.43 -26.41
C LEU A 599 24.13 -5.43 -27.15
N GLY A 600 24.70 -4.48 -26.38
CA GLY A 600 25.58 -3.41 -26.89
C GLY A 600 24.83 -2.29 -27.55
N LEU A 601 23.60 -2.05 -27.06
CA LEU A 601 22.84 -0.88 -27.39
C LEU A 601 23.37 0.33 -26.61
N VAL A 602 23.58 1.46 -27.28
CA VAL A 602 24.09 2.68 -26.64
C VAL A 602 23.19 3.85 -26.96
N ILE A 603 22.61 4.48 -25.94
CA ILE A 603 21.87 5.72 -26.11
C ILE A 603 22.82 6.90 -25.94
N THR A 604 22.74 7.86 -26.87
CA THR A 604 23.34 9.17 -26.74
C THR A 604 22.24 10.21 -26.53
N VAL A 605 22.33 10.93 -25.39
CA VAL A 605 21.46 12.07 -25.11
C VAL A 605 22.08 13.31 -25.69
N GLU A 606 21.52 13.82 -26.75
CA GLU A 606 22.07 14.96 -27.47
C GLU A 606 21.31 16.25 -27.11
N SER A 607 22.06 17.31 -26.85
CA SER A 607 21.51 18.65 -26.63
C SER A 607 21.60 19.45 -27.92
N GLY A 608 20.47 19.92 -28.47
CA GLY A 608 20.46 20.92 -29.57
C GLY A 608 19.96 20.43 -30.93
N TYR A 609 19.31 19.29 -30.99
CA TYR A 609 18.64 18.81 -32.20
C TYR A 609 17.31 19.51 -32.44
N ASP A 610 16.92 19.55 -33.72
CA ASP A 610 15.62 20.04 -34.13
C ASP A 610 14.48 19.16 -33.54
N ASP A 611 13.23 19.57 -33.73
CA ASP A 611 12.09 18.84 -33.19
C ASP A 611 11.86 17.44 -33.78
N SER A 612 12.73 17.00 -34.74
CA SER A 612 12.58 15.73 -35.42
C SER A 612 13.01 14.54 -34.58
N TYR A 613 14.10 14.66 -33.82
CA TYR A 613 14.50 13.67 -32.83
C TYR A 613 15.40 14.27 -31.74
N ALA A 614 15.42 13.65 -30.57
CA ALA A 614 16.14 14.14 -29.41
C ALA A 614 17.10 13.11 -28.79
N ARG A 615 17.01 11.86 -29.19
CA ARG A 615 17.82 10.76 -28.66
C ARG A 615 18.10 9.75 -29.74
N THR A 616 19.35 9.27 -29.77
CA THR A 616 19.78 8.23 -30.68
C THR A 616 20.23 7.01 -29.90
N MET A 617 19.69 5.84 -30.26
CA MET A 617 20.16 4.54 -29.80
C MET A 617 20.91 3.86 -30.98
N GLU A 618 22.15 3.45 -30.72
CA GLU A 618 23.00 2.80 -31.72
C GLU A 618 23.21 1.34 -31.32
N THR A 619 23.08 0.43 -32.31
CA THR A 619 23.38 -0.99 -32.17
C THR A 619 24.87 -1.29 -32.37
N LYS A 620 25.33 -2.52 -32.08
CA LYS A 620 26.70 -2.99 -32.40
C LYS A 620 27.06 -2.83 -33.87
N ASP A 621 26.07 -3.01 -34.75
CA ASP A 621 26.25 -2.88 -36.22
C ASP A 621 26.10 -1.43 -36.69
N ARG A 622 26.06 -0.49 -35.75
CA ARG A 622 25.95 0.94 -35.98
C ARG A 622 24.68 1.39 -36.70
N VAL A 623 23.63 0.59 -36.62
CA VAL A 623 22.28 1.04 -37.00
C VAL A 623 21.77 1.97 -35.91
N ARG A 624 21.22 3.12 -36.29
CA ARG A 624 20.78 4.18 -35.38
C ARG A 624 19.27 4.29 -35.38
N TYR A 625 18.70 4.14 -34.23
CA TYR A 625 17.27 4.36 -33.93
C TYR A 625 17.13 5.78 -33.36
N CYS A 626 16.40 6.64 -34.04
CA CYS A 626 16.24 8.05 -33.69
C CYS A 626 14.85 8.30 -33.11
N PHE A 627 14.78 8.71 -31.86
CA PHE A 627 13.53 8.90 -31.12
C PHE A 627 13.24 10.39 -30.87
N GLY A 628 11.95 10.77 -30.95
CA GLY A 628 11.48 12.09 -30.58
C GLY A 628 11.54 12.34 -29.07
N LYS A 629 11.33 13.58 -28.64
CA LYS A 629 11.20 13.95 -27.22
C LYS A 629 10.04 13.22 -26.52
N ASP A 630 9.03 12.85 -27.28
CA ASP A 630 7.84 12.12 -26.91
C ASP A 630 8.04 10.59 -26.82
N GLY A 631 9.28 10.12 -27.03
CA GLY A 631 9.64 8.70 -26.98
C GLY A 631 9.31 7.90 -28.23
N TYR A 632 8.66 8.46 -29.23
CA TYR A 632 8.30 7.74 -30.45
C TYR A 632 9.47 7.62 -31.43
N LEU A 633 9.65 6.43 -32.05
CA LEU A 633 10.63 6.18 -33.08
C LEU A 633 10.30 7.02 -34.31
N ARG A 634 11.30 7.77 -34.83
CA ARG A 634 11.16 8.62 -36.04
C ARG A 634 11.85 8.03 -37.24
N PHE A 635 13.07 7.54 -37.02
CA PHE A 635 13.92 7.02 -38.10
C PHE A 635 14.75 5.84 -37.59
N VAL A 636 14.98 4.88 -38.49
CA VAL A 636 16.07 3.91 -38.36
C VAL A 636 17.03 4.16 -39.50
N ARG A 637 18.33 4.33 -39.23
CA ARG A 637 19.35 4.67 -40.18
C ARG A 637 20.51 3.70 -40.16
N ASP A 638 21.03 3.36 -41.33
CA ASP A 638 22.27 2.60 -41.49
C ASP A 638 23.50 3.51 -41.56
N LEU A 639 24.67 2.93 -41.81
CA LEU A 639 25.95 3.67 -41.97
C LEU A 639 26.00 4.54 -43.21
N ASP A 640 25.24 4.19 -44.25
CA ASP A 640 25.20 4.90 -45.54
C ASP A 640 24.10 5.96 -45.55
N GLU A 641 23.51 6.28 -44.40
CA GLU A 641 22.40 7.23 -44.20
C GLU A 641 21.10 6.84 -44.94
N ASN A 642 20.96 5.59 -45.40
CA ASN A 642 19.66 5.09 -45.79
C ASN A 642 18.75 5.06 -44.55
N GLN A 643 17.47 5.34 -44.75
CA GLN A 643 16.57 5.43 -43.59
C GLN A 643 15.22 4.79 -43.86
N ILE A 644 14.66 4.21 -42.78
CA ILE A 644 13.25 3.91 -42.64
C ILE A 644 12.63 5.04 -41.82
N LYS A 645 11.51 5.59 -42.27
CA LYS A 645 10.83 6.71 -41.64
C LYS A 645 9.49 6.30 -41.08
N TYR A 646 9.20 6.68 -39.81
CA TYR A 646 7.94 6.43 -39.10
C TYR A 646 7.17 7.75 -39.01
N VAL A 647 5.99 7.80 -39.61
CA VAL A 647 5.15 9.00 -39.65
C VAL A 647 3.86 8.75 -38.83
N TYR A 648 3.55 9.71 -37.99
CA TYR A 648 2.45 9.60 -37.04
C TYR A 648 1.28 10.49 -37.41
N GLN A 649 0.07 10.08 -36.94
CA GLN A 649 -1.15 10.85 -37.01
C GLN A 649 -1.89 10.77 -35.68
N THR A 650 -2.84 11.68 -35.45
CA THR A 650 -3.72 11.63 -34.27
C THR A 650 -5.09 11.07 -34.66
N VAL A 651 -5.49 9.97 -34.03
CA VAL A 651 -6.81 9.37 -34.20
C VAL A 651 -7.50 9.33 -32.82
N SER A 652 -8.64 9.98 -32.71
CA SER A 652 -9.39 10.06 -31.43
C SER A 652 -8.54 10.49 -30.24
N GLY A 653 -7.65 11.47 -30.43
CA GLY A 653 -6.75 11.98 -29.38
C GLY A 653 -5.52 11.12 -29.09
N LYS A 654 -5.37 9.95 -29.72
CA LYS A 654 -4.20 9.08 -29.58
C LYS A 654 -3.24 9.27 -30.75
N GLN A 655 -1.95 9.35 -30.47
CA GLN A 655 -0.91 9.37 -31.52
C GLN A 655 -0.62 7.93 -31.95
N VAL A 656 -0.76 7.66 -33.25
CA VAL A 656 -0.58 6.36 -33.88
C VAL A 656 0.23 6.50 -35.17
N ILE A 657 0.88 5.41 -35.64
CA ILE A 657 1.64 5.43 -36.87
C ILE A 657 0.69 5.57 -38.08
N SER A 658 0.92 6.55 -38.94
CA SER A 658 0.20 6.72 -40.20
C SER A 658 0.73 5.80 -41.27
N TYR A 659 2.05 5.84 -41.47
CA TYR A 659 2.76 4.98 -42.42
C TYR A 659 4.23 4.81 -42.03
N VAL A 660 4.83 3.73 -42.52
CA VAL A 660 6.25 3.47 -42.48
C VAL A 660 6.77 3.58 -43.93
N GLU A 661 7.81 4.40 -44.16
CA GLU A 661 8.39 4.66 -45.46
C GLU A 661 9.81 4.09 -45.50
N ASP A 662 10.11 3.30 -46.50
CA ASP A 662 11.42 2.70 -46.72
C ASP A 662 12.44 3.68 -47.35
N SER A 663 13.68 3.24 -47.58
CA SER A 663 14.74 4.06 -48.15
C SER A 663 14.54 4.45 -49.61
N SER A 664 13.61 3.79 -50.31
CA SER A 664 13.24 4.12 -51.70
C SER A 664 12.03 5.06 -51.79
N GLY A 665 11.33 5.30 -50.70
CA GLY A 665 10.09 6.07 -50.62
C GLY A 665 8.84 5.25 -50.77
N ALA A 666 8.92 3.91 -50.84
CA ALA A 666 7.76 3.03 -50.77
C ALA A 666 7.19 3.01 -49.36
N ARG A 667 5.85 2.84 -49.23
CA ARG A 667 5.14 3.03 -47.96
C ARG A 667 4.22 1.86 -47.59
N LEU A 668 4.23 1.54 -46.33
CA LEU A 668 3.22 0.70 -45.69
C LEU A 668 2.31 1.62 -44.87
N GLU A 669 1.07 1.80 -45.32
CA GLU A 669 0.07 2.66 -44.65
C GLU A 669 -0.74 1.84 -43.64
N ILE A 670 -0.94 2.37 -42.44
CA ILE A 670 -1.75 1.75 -41.40
C ILE A 670 -3.08 2.50 -41.29
N GLN A 671 -4.18 1.78 -41.49
CA GLN A 671 -5.53 2.30 -41.39
C GLN A 671 -6.15 1.92 -40.05
N TYR A 672 -6.93 2.87 -39.51
CA TYR A 672 -7.53 2.74 -38.20
C TYR A 672 -9.04 2.90 -38.28
N GLU A 673 -9.74 2.20 -37.39
CA GLU A 673 -11.15 2.42 -37.09
C GLU A 673 -11.33 2.75 -35.62
N THR A 674 -12.43 3.45 -35.27
CA THR A 674 -12.76 3.79 -33.90
C THR A 674 -13.99 3.01 -33.46
N ALA A 675 -13.87 2.25 -32.37
CA ALA A 675 -14.97 1.54 -31.72
C ALA A 675 -15.10 2.07 -30.27
N GLY A 676 -16.08 2.94 -30.03
CA GLY A 676 -16.18 3.69 -28.78
C GLY A 676 -14.94 4.56 -28.55
N ASN A 677 -14.28 4.39 -27.39
CA ASN A 677 -13.04 5.09 -27.05
C ASN A 677 -11.78 4.34 -27.51
N THR A 678 -11.92 3.19 -28.20
CA THR A 678 -10.79 2.38 -28.62
C THR A 678 -10.45 2.63 -30.09
N VAL A 679 -9.19 2.97 -30.36
CA VAL A 679 -8.63 3.05 -31.73
C VAL A 679 -8.09 1.67 -32.06
N ARG A 680 -8.50 1.12 -33.23
CA ARG A 680 -8.09 -0.22 -33.70
C ARG A 680 -7.45 -0.12 -35.07
N VAL A 681 -6.47 -0.95 -35.33
CA VAL A 681 -5.93 -1.15 -36.68
C VAL A 681 -6.98 -1.92 -37.51
N SER A 682 -7.35 -1.37 -38.65
CA SER A 682 -8.30 -2.00 -39.59
C SER A 682 -7.61 -2.61 -40.81
N ALA A 683 -6.47 -2.09 -41.22
CA ALA A 683 -5.71 -2.64 -42.33
C ALA A 683 -4.26 -2.11 -42.35
N VAL A 684 -3.34 -2.92 -42.89
CA VAL A 684 -2.01 -2.51 -43.38
C VAL A 684 -2.04 -2.60 -44.88
N LYS A 685 -1.63 -1.54 -45.59
CA LYS A 685 -1.65 -1.46 -47.04
C LYS A 685 -0.28 -1.14 -47.58
N ASP A 686 0.17 -1.93 -48.54
CA ASP A 686 1.29 -1.61 -49.37
C ASP A 686 0.85 -0.54 -50.40
N MET A 687 1.53 0.59 -50.43
CA MET A 687 1.28 1.74 -51.31
C MET A 687 2.36 1.89 -52.40
N ALA A 688 3.03 0.76 -52.76
CA ALA A 688 4.03 0.71 -53.80
C ALA A 688 3.44 0.95 -55.19
#